data_2cd07165265a77a15f161505ac34d26b
#
_entry.id   2cd07165265a77a15f161505ac34d26b
#
_cell.length_a   1.000
_cell.length_b   1.000
_cell.length_c   1.000
_cell.angle_alpha   90.00
_cell.angle_beta   90.00
_cell.angle_gamma   90.00
#
_symmetry.space_group_name_H-M   'P 1'
#
loop_
_entity.id
_entity.type
_entity.pdbx_description
1 polymer ?
#
loop_
_entity_poly.entity_id
_entity_poly.type
_entity_poly.pdbx_seq_one_letter_code
_entity_poly.pdbx_strand_id
1 'polypeptide(L)'
;MLKHAITSLLLAAASLLLPLAAGAQTSGSWQIFPSYANPPQKVIDTDRLVYFTSGGNLFSYDKKNDESQSYTIQNSLNGTDITGIYYNHSRRYLVVCYASGNIDLLYDDGRIKNLSDISDSSIPAPLTINDVCFDGDHIYAATAFGVVKFNEPRAEVVTSGNYGKNVSAITVMGPNLLIHTDRSLYRMPKDSQLSTFDKFTKMYDCTAPIQMWADTDESLIFFINDTNGMLSRHLISEPSGNLRGRSVISAPHSVRPTYITRNADGSVYYAADGKLYSMQASAEAPESYSEVLLTSLPDDFTPGVLGSAKGANSVWSLTRDGLANYGFDGEGGTTLLMDRYKPEGITVSLARYFFPSNDEKRLYVQNSGVTTHRFGGSSRGLQYTQSAACINLATGHYEDATAYPVYAQVNEIINRQKSLGNYAIAPVSITELPSDPEVRFIATSDDGIYKVRGTTVEGRYGHLNSPITFIDNRDVVYYCGCDSEGNLWVVKYTDSKTCEPLCILPADKAKLPPEQVTAADWFCPSFKESGYTGGQDIRILFCKKSSLVVIGSNNGRVLVWNTRGTTKDFSDDQWIYLGSKMTDQDGNEITPRQKDAIVEDLDGTIWFGTYEGVFSIAPSRLFSNSPVFTHVKVPRNDGTNLADYLLATDNVVDISVDASNRKWMATTTSGVYCVSPSGDKIIQNFTADNSPLPTDFINCIYADRSGGTIYIGTDNCLLSYSGDTSAPRDSFDEMLIYPNPVRPEFRGYVTISGLMDKSLVKITDSSGALVAQGRSESGSYRWNLCNSSGMRVPAGVYFVMVSQNASGSASGAVGKIMVIN
;
A
#
# COMPACT_ATOMS: atom_id res chain seq x y z
N MET A 1 2.66 -10.46 52.19
CA MET A 1 1.67 -9.84 51.34
C MET A 1 1.96 -8.35 51.02
N LEU A 2 2.44 -7.55 51.96
CA LEU A 2 2.71 -6.10 51.72
C LEU A 2 3.92 -5.82 50.79
N LYS A 3 4.96 -6.68 50.84
CA LYS A 3 6.15 -6.51 49.96
C LYS A 3 5.88 -6.85 48.47
N HIS A 4 4.96 -7.76 48.19
CA HIS A 4 4.61 -8.10 46.82
C HIS A 4 3.68 -7.05 46.16
N ALA A 5 2.82 -6.40 46.97
CA ALA A 5 1.98 -5.31 46.47
C ALA A 5 2.77 -4.04 46.13
N ILE A 6 3.86 -3.73 46.83
CA ILE A 6 4.70 -2.57 46.57
C ILE A 6 5.56 -2.80 45.32
N THR A 7 6.04 -4.03 45.08
CA THR A 7 6.82 -4.35 43.87
C THR A 7 5.92 -4.35 42.61
N SER A 8 4.69 -4.79 42.71
CA SER A 8 3.72 -4.73 41.59
C SER A 8 3.25 -3.30 41.30
N LEU A 9 3.15 -2.42 42.30
CA LEU A 9 2.82 -1.01 42.07
C LEU A 9 3.99 -0.22 41.50
N LEU A 10 5.25 -0.55 41.82
CA LEU A 10 6.43 0.08 41.24
C LEU A 10 6.70 -0.40 39.80
N LEU A 11 6.36 -1.63 39.45
CA LEU A 11 6.40 -2.12 38.06
C LEU A 11 5.28 -1.51 37.21
N ALA A 12 4.07 -1.35 37.79
CA ALA A 12 2.97 -0.68 37.09
C ALA A 12 3.18 0.84 36.92
N ALA A 13 3.89 1.50 37.84
CA ALA A 13 4.24 2.90 37.74
C ALA A 13 5.43 3.16 36.79
N ALA A 14 6.31 2.16 36.57
CA ALA A 14 7.39 2.24 35.62
C ALA A 14 6.91 2.02 34.17
N SER A 15 5.80 1.33 33.96
CA SER A 15 5.18 1.18 32.63
C SER A 15 4.29 2.36 32.21
N LEU A 16 3.97 3.27 33.15
CA LEU A 16 3.16 4.49 32.89
C LEU A 16 3.99 5.77 32.68
N LEU A 17 5.33 5.69 32.70
CA LEU A 17 6.23 6.85 32.59
C LEU A 17 7.36 6.69 31.55
N LEU A 18 7.20 5.78 30.60
CA LEU A 18 7.91 5.94 29.34
C LEU A 18 7.00 6.80 28.43
N PRO A 19 7.31 8.08 28.20
CA PRO A 19 6.83 8.68 26.99
C PRO A 19 7.38 7.77 25.89
N LEU A 20 6.50 7.19 25.06
CA LEU A 20 6.88 6.75 23.74
C LEU A 20 7.55 7.96 23.11
N ALA A 21 8.89 8.01 23.20
CA ALA A 21 9.66 8.88 22.37
C ALA A 21 9.27 8.44 20.95
N ALA A 22 8.43 9.23 20.30
CA ALA A 22 8.33 9.21 18.87
C ALA A 22 9.78 9.32 18.40
N GLY A 23 10.36 8.20 18.00
CA GLY A 23 11.76 8.18 17.58
C GLY A 23 11.84 9.15 16.42
N ALA A 24 12.53 10.27 16.61
CA ALA A 24 12.74 11.23 15.54
C ALA A 24 13.36 10.45 14.39
N GLN A 25 12.60 10.24 13.32
CA GLN A 25 13.08 9.53 12.14
C GLN A 25 14.27 10.31 11.62
N THR A 26 15.38 9.63 11.38
CA THR A 26 16.54 10.27 10.77
C THR A 26 16.20 10.66 9.34
N SER A 27 16.56 11.88 8.94
CA SER A 27 16.40 12.30 7.53
C SER A 27 16.99 11.27 6.58
N GLY A 28 16.23 10.89 5.55
CA GLY A 28 16.58 9.82 4.63
C GLY A 28 16.12 8.42 5.06
N SER A 29 15.47 8.29 6.23
CA SER A 29 14.91 7.01 6.65
C SER A 29 13.57 6.73 5.94
N TRP A 30 13.33 5.46 5.72
CA TRP A 30 12.08 4.96 5.16
C TRP A 30 11.31 4.18 6.22
N GLN A 31 10.00 4.16 6.09
CA GLN A 31 9.14 3.25 6.82
C GLN A 31 8.16 2.63 5.83
N ILE A 32 7.95 1.33 5.95
CA ILE A 32 6.98 0.58 5.14
C ILE A 32 5.81 0.24 6.05
N PHE A 33 4.59 0.48 5.57
CA PHE A 33 3.35 0.09 6.21
C PHE A 33 2.74 -1.07 5.41
N PRO A 34 3.03 -2.31 5.78
CA PRO A 34 2.53 -3.47 5.03
C PRO A 34 1.01 -3.56 5.13
N SER A 35 0.37 -3.94 4.02
CA SER A 35 -1.07 -4.16 3.99
C SER A 35 -1.41 -5.62 4.25
N TYR A 36 -2.37 -5.88 5.13
CA TYR A 36 -2.96 -7.21 5.33
C TYR A 36 -4.35 -7.37 4.70
N ALA A 37 -4.89 -6.31 4.12
CA ALA A 37 -6.25 -6.31 3.51
C ALA A 37 -6.31 -6.94 2.11
N ASN A 38 -5.19 -7.31 1.54
CA ASN A 38 -5.10 -8.01 0.27
C ASN A 38 -5.55 -9.47 0.40
N PRO A 39 -5.86 -10.16 -0.70
CA PRO A 39 -6.23 -11.57 -0.62
C PRO A 39 -5.19 -12.37 0.16
N PRO A 40 -5.61 -13.17 1.14
CA PRO A 40 -4.71 -14.05 1.86
C PRO A 40 -4.10 -15.05 0.89
N GLN A 41 -2.80 -15.34 1.05
CA GLN A 41 -2.06 -16.21 0.16
C GLN A 41 -1.66 -17.53 0.82
N LYS A 42 -1.13 -17.49 2.03
CA LYS A 42 -0.68 -18.69 2.75
C LYS A 42 -0.64 -18.48 4.26
N VAL A 43 -0.89 -19.56 5.00
CA VAL A 43 -0.69 -19.66 6.45
C VAL A 43 0.16 -20.88 6.74
N ILE A 44 1.17 -20.73 7.59
CA ILE A 44 2.02 -21.79 8.08
C ILE A 44 2.04 -21.72 9.60
N ASP A 45 1.57 -22.78 10.23
CA ASP A 45 1.62 -22.94 11.68
C ASP A 45 2.89 -23.71 12.07
N THR A 46 3.68 -23.14 12.98
CA THR A 46 4.86 -23.76 13.56
C THR A 46 4.65 -23.99 15.07
N ASP A 47 5.65 -24.49 15.78
CA ASP A 47 5.53 -24.70 17.22
C ASP A 47 5.19 -23.41 17.99
N ARG A 48 5.80 -22.29 17.60
CA ARG A 48 5.69 -21.00 18.29
C ARG A 48 4.96 -19.94 17.48
N LEU A 49 5.30 -19.81 16.20
CA LEU A 49 4.82 -18.73 15.35
C LEU A 49 3.81 -19.27 14.32
N VAL A 50 2.84 -18.44 14.00
CA VAL A 50 2.01 -18.62 12.81
C VAL A 50 2.45 -17.59 11.80
N TYR A 51 3.09 -18.03 10.71
CA TYR A 51 3.44 -17.17 9.59
C TYR A 51 2.30 -17.09 8.60
N PHE A 52 2.07 -15.90 8.06
CA PHE A 52 1.04 -15.72 7.04
C PHE A 52 1.39 -14.60 6.08
N THR A 53 0.93 -14.75 4.84
CA THR A 53 1.13 -13.76 3.77
C THR A 53 -0.19 -13.22 3.27
N SER A 54 -0.20 -11.92 3.01
CA SER A 54 -1.31 -11.20 2.43
C SER A 54 -0.78 -10.10 1.51
N GLY A 55 -1.22 -10.11 0.23
CA GLY A 55 -0.82 -9.11 -0.75
C GLY A 55 0.68 -8.91 -0.94
N GLY A 56 1.46 -10.00 -0.87
CA GLY A 56 2.92 -9.92 -1.01
C GLY A 56 3.67 -9.47 0.25
N ASN A 57 2.98 -9.32 1.38
CA ASN A 57 3.57 -8.98 2.69
C ASN A 57 3.59 -10.19 3.61
N LEU A 58 4.61 -10.28 4.47
CA LEU A 58 4.79 -11.35 5.45
C LEU A 58 4.54 -10.84 6.87
N PHE A 59 3.77 -11.61 7.62
CA PHE A 59 3.47 -11.39 9.02
C PHE A 59 3.70 -12.67 9.82
N SER A 60 3.91 -12.53 11.13
CA SER A 60 3.81 -13.64 12.06
C SER A 60 3.00 -13.25 13.30
N TYR A 61 2.41 -14.27 13.91
CA TYR A 61 1.76 -14.18 15.23
C TYR A 61 2.47 -15.13 16.19
N ASP A 62 2.94 -14.60 17.34
CA ASP A 62 3.59 -15.38 18.38
C ASP A 62 2.52 -15.89 19.36
N LYS A 63 2.23 -17.19 19.29
CA LYS A 63 1.24 -17.88 20.12
C LYS A 63 1.51 -17.81 21.63
N LYS A 64 2.77 -17.52 22.03
CA LYS A 64 3.16 -17.45 23.42
C LYS A 64 3.01 -16.05 24.03
N ASN A 65 3.34 -15.04 23.24
CA ASN A 65 3.39 -13.65 23.70
C ASN A 65 2.14 -12.86 23.31
N ASP A 66 1.28 -13.39 22.45
CA ASP A 66 0.10 -12.73 21.89
C ASP A 66 0.47 -11.44 21.13
N GLU A 67 1.55 -11.52 20.33
CA GLU A 67 2.09 -10.38 19.59
C GLU A 67 2.23 -10.73 18.11
N SER A 68 2.07 -9.74 17.23
CA SER A 68 2.37 -9.88 15.81
C SER A 68 3.63 -9.13 15.43
N GLN A 69 4.25 -9.59 14.36
CA GLN A 69 5.37 -8.93 13.73
C GLN A 69 5.15 -8.88 12.22
N SER A 70 5.43 -7.75 11.60
CA SER A 70 5.56 -7.60 10.16
C SER A 70 7.02 -7.69 9.74
N TYR A 71 7.27 -8.32 8.59
CA TYR A 71 8.60 -8.48 8.01
C TYR A 71 8.69 -7.67 6.73
N THR A 72 9.66 -6.77 6.70
CA THR A 72 9.91 -5.86 5.58
C THR A 72 11.39 -5.80 5.26
N ILE A 73 11.77 -5.21 4.15
CA ILE A 73 13.18 -4.99 3.80
C ILE A 73 13.93 -4.10 4.81
N GLN A 74 13.22 -3.38 5.67
CA GLN A 74 13.84 -2.53 6.68
C GLN A 74 14.26 -3.29 7.93
N ASN A 75 13.55 -4.36 8.27
CA ASN A 75 13.81 -5.08 9.51
C ASN A 75 14.34 -6.50 9.32
N SER A 76 14.14 -7.11 8.12
CA SER A 76 14.47 -8.54 8.00
C SER A 76 14.72 -9.02 6.58
N LEU A 77 13.93 -8.61 5.59
CA LEU A 77 13.87 -9.24 4.27
C LEU A 77 14.79 -8.59 3.25
N ASN A 78 15.18 -9.33 2.21
CA ASN A 78 15.99 -8.85 1.10
C ASN A 78 15.17 -8.64 -0.19
N GLY A 79 13.85 -8.64 -0.11
CA GLY A 79 12.96 -8.40 -1.23
C GLY A 79 11.57 -7.97 -0.81
N THR A 80 10.80 -7.55 -1.79
CA THR A 80 9.38 -7.20 -1.71
C THR A 80 8.57 -8.12 -2.62
N ASP A 81 7.25 -8.06 -2.57
CA ASP A 81 6.35 -8.84 -3.43
C ASP A 81 6.53 -10.35 -3.27
N ILE A 82 6.19 -10.83 -2.06
CA ILE A 82 6.32 -12.24 -1.68
C ILE A 82 5.27 -13.07 -2.43
N THR A 83 5.73 -14.09 -3.16
CA THR A 83 4.90 -15.00 -3.94
C THR A 83 4.59 -16.31 -3.22
N GLY A 84 5.42 -16.71 -2.27
CA GLY A 84 5.21 -17.93 -1.50
C GLY A 84 6.07 -18.03 -0.26
N ILE A 85 5.57 -18.78 0.71
CA ILE A 85 6.32 -19.13 1.92
C ILE A 85 6.25 -20.66 2.15
N TYR A 86 7.35 -21.25 2.67
CA TYR A 86 7.48 -22.69 2.94
C TYR A 86 8.31 -22.88 4.20
N TYR A 87 7.91 -23.79 5.09
CA TYR A 87 8.63 -23.97 6.36
C TYR A 87 9.28 -25.34 6.44
N ASN A 88 10.58 -25.35 6.75
CA ASN A 88 11.34 -26.56 7.03
C ASN A 88 11.27 -26.89 8.52
N HIS A 89 10.37 -27.81 8.90
CA HIS A 89 10.16 -28.21 10.29
C HIS A 89 11.40 -28.90 10.93
N SER A 90 12.20 -29.62 10.14
CA SER A 90 13.37 -30.33 10.67
C SER A 90 14.54 -29.39 10.95
N ARG A 91 14.69 -28.32 10.18
CA ARG A 91 15.79 -27.35 10.30
C ARG A 91 15.36 -25.99 10.82
N ARG A 92 14.05 -25.80 11.05
CA ARG A 92 13.44 -24.63 11.72
C ARG A 92 13.76 -23.32 11.04
N TYR A 93 13.41 -23.22 9.75
CA TYR A 93 13.47 -21.97 8.99
C TYR A 93 12.32 -21.86 8.00
N LEU A 94 11.91 -20.62 7.76
CA LEU A 94 10.95 -20.25 6.73
C LEU A 94 11.71 -19.88 5.45
N VAL A 95 11.29 -20.43 4.33
CA VAL A 95 11.68 -19.99 2.98
C VAL A 95 10.70 -18.93 2.53
N VAL A 96 11.18 -17.77 2.15
CA VAL A 96 10.38 -16.66 1.61
C VAL A 96 10.79 -16.45 0.15
N CYS A 97 9.87 -16.66 -0.77
CA CYS A 97 10.10 -16.52 -2.21
C CYS A 97 9.51 -15.22 -2.74
N TYR A 98 10.24 -14.53 -3.60
CA TYR A 98 9.85 -13.27 -4.19
C TYR A 98 9.56 -13.39 -5.69
N ALA A 99 8.77 -12.46 -6.23
CA ALA A 99 8.48 -12.39 -7.67
C ALA A 99 9.73 -12.25 -8.54
N SER A 100 10.78 -11.61 -8.00
CA SER A 100 12.10 -11.48 -8.64
C SER A 100 12.88 -12.80 -8.78
N GLY A 101 12.44 -13.88 -8.12
CA GLY A 101 13.19 -15.12 -8.00
C GLY A 101 14.20 -15.14 -6.85
N ASN A 102 14.32 -14.05 -6.09
CA ASN A 102 15.09 -14.02 -4.86
C ASN A 102 14.46 -14.91 -3.79
N ILE A 103 15.25 -15.42 -2.83
CA ILE A 103 14.80 -16.26 -1.72
C ILE A 103 15.48 -15.81 -0.44
N ASP A 104 14.69 -15.65 0.65
CA ASP A 104 15.22 -15.55 1.99
C ASP A 104 14.94 -16.81 2.81
N LEU A 105 15.91 -17.20 3.63
CA LEU A 105 15.78 -18.22 4.66
C LEU A 105 15.74 -17.52 6.01
N LEU A 106 14.56 -17.44 6.62
CA LEU A 106 14.35 -16.82 7.93
C LEU A 106 14.33 -17.92 8.99
N TYR A 107 15.36 -17.98 9.83
CA TYR A 107 15.50 -18.97 10.90
C TYR A 107 14.74 -18.56 12.15
N ASP A 108 14.27 -19.54 12.93
CA ASP A 108 13.57 -19.30 14.20
C ASP A 108 14.39 -18.49 15.23
N ASP A 109 15.72 -18.47 15.08
CA ASP A 109 16.64 -17.68 15.92
C ASP A 109 16.84 -16.24 15.42
N GLY A 110 16.11 -15.84 14.37
CA GLY A 110 16.16 -14.50 13.79
C GLY A 110 17.27 -14.27 12.76
N ARG A 111 18.12 -15.25 12.49
CA ARG A 111 19.11 -15.14 11.39
C ARG A 111 18.40 -15.20 10.05
N ILE A 112 18.98 -14.50 9.08
CA ILE A 112 18.53 -14.52 7.69
C ILE A 112 19.70 -14.89 6.79
N LYS A 113 19.43 -15.78 5.82
CA LYS A 113 20.31 -16.02 4.68
C LYS A 113 19.57 -15.70 3.40
N ASN A 114 20.24 -15.05 2.49
CA ASN A 114 19.71 -14.76 1.16
C ASN A 114 20.29 -15.69 0.11
N LEU A 115 19.44 -16.13 -0.84
CA LEU A 115 19.80 -16.94 -2.01
C LEU A 115 19.37 -16.16 -3.25
N SER A 116 20.28 -15.36 -3.81
CA SER A 116 20.02 -14.47 -4.94
C SER A 116 20.32 -15.09 -6.31
N ASP A 117 20.83 -16.33 -6.36
CA ASP A 117 21.30 -16.96 -7.59
C ASP A 117 20.27 -16.96 -8.75
N ILE A 118 18.97 -17.11 -8.43
CA ILE A 118 17.93 -17.09 -9.46
C ILE A 118 17.71 -15.65 -9.91
N SER A 119 17.57 -14.70 -8.99
CA SER A 119 17.34 -13.27 -9.31
C SER A 119 18.50 -12.65 -10.06
N ASP A 120 19.73 -13.08 -9.75
CA ASP A 120 20.96 -12.59 -10.40
C ASP A 120 21.23 -13.27 -11.75
N SER A 121 20.40 -14.26 -12.13
CA SER A 121 20.57 -14.98 -13.37
C SER A 121 20.12 -14.18 -14.59
N SER A 122 20.76 -14.42 -15.74
CA SER A 122 20.36 -13.82 -17.04
C SER A 122 19.35 -14.69 -17.81
N ILE A 123 18.53 -15.48 -17.13
CA ILE A 123 17.51 -16.35 -17.76
C ILE A 123 16.41 -15.48 -18.37
N PRO A 124 16.16 -15.54 -19.70
CA PRO A 124 15.15 -14.74 -20.38
C PRO A 124 13.74 -15.35 -20.22
N ALA A 125 13.30 -15.56 -19.00
CA ALA A 125 12.00 -16.12 -18.63
C ALA A 125 11.55 -15.53 -17.29
N PRO A 126 10.26 -15.62 -16.92
CA PRO A 126 9.83 -15.29 -15.57
C PRO A 126 10.60 -16.12 -14.54
N LEU A 127 11.08 -15.46 -13.50
CA LEU A 127 11.90 -16.09 -12.43
C LEU A 127 11.06 -16.62 -11.27
N THR A 128 9.73 -16.58 -11.39
CA THR A 128 8.79 -16.97 -10.33
C THR A 128 9.03 -18.37 -9.82
N ILE A 129 9.03 -18.50 -8.48
CA ILE A 129 9.12 -19.79 -7.78
C ILE A 129 7.70 -20.21 -7.44
N ASN A 130 7.29 -21.38 -7.96
CA ASN A 130 5.93 -21.91 -7.84
C ASN A 130 5.74 -22.81 -6.63
N ASP A 131 6.77 -23.59 -6.29
CA ASP A 131 6.72 -24.55 -5.19
C ASP A 131 8.12 -24.86 -4.67
N VAL A 132 8.22 -25.31 -3.39
CA VAL A 132 9.48 -25.65 -2.72
C VAL A 132 9.30 -26.91 -1.91
N CYS A 133 10.29 -27.82 -2.00
CA CYS A 133 10.39 -28.98 -1.11
C CYS A 133 11.79 -29.15 -0.53
N PHE A 134 11.91 -29.95 0.51
CA PHE A 134 13.13 -30.15 1.30
C PHE A 134 13.57 -31.61 1.31
N ASP A 135 14.90 -31.83 1.25
CA ASP A 135 15.52 -33.15 1.46
C ASP A 135 16.89 -32.97 2.15
N GLY A 136 16.92 -33.20 3.45
CA GLY A 136 18.11 -32.96 4.27
C GLY A 136 18.59 -31.53 4.20
N ASP A 137 19.82 -31.33 3.71
CA ASP A 137 20.45 -30.02 3.55
C ASP A 137 20.07 -29.34 2.23
N HIS A 138 19.18 -29.91 1.44
CA HIS A 138 18.85 -29.42 0.14
C HIS A 138 17.44 -28.79 0.11
N ILE A 139 17.34 -27.70 -0.64
CA ILE A 139 16.10 -27.01 -1.02
C ILE A 139 15.93 -27.21 -2.53
N TYR A 140 14.78 -27.73 -2.95
CA TYR A 140 14.41 -27.81 -4.36
C TYR A 140 13.33 -26.79 -4.65
N ALA A 141 13.56 -25.92 -5.62
CA ALA A 141 12.62 -24.92 -6.08
C ALA A 141 12.09 -25.27 -7.47
N ALA A 142 10.78 -25.40 -7.58
CA ALA A 142 10.06 -25.45 -8.85
C ALA A 142 9.86 -24.05 -9.37
N THR A 143 10.29 -23.76 -10.59
CA THR A 143 10.27 -22.41 -11.16
C THR A 143 9.48 -22.35 -12.46
N ALA A 144 9.18 -21.14 -12.92
CA ALA A 144 8.53 -20.94 -14.22
C ALA A 144 9.38 -21.42 -15.41
N PHE A 145 10.66 -21.69 -15.22
CA PHE A 145 11.59 -22.14 -16.27
C PHE A 145 12.13 -23.57 -16.07
N GLY A 146 11.96 -24.16 -14.87
CA GLY A 146 12.51 -25.48 -14.57
C GLY A 146 12.67 -25.76 -13.08
N VAL A 147 13.80 -26.35 -12.67
CA VAL A 147 14.08 -26.72 -11.27
C VAL A 147 15.46 -26.23 -10.85
N VAL A 148 15.56 -25.72 -9.62
CA VAL A 148 16.85 -25.34 -8.99
C VAL A 148 17.00 -26.06 -7.67
N LYS A 149 18.19 -26.66 -7.42
CA LYS A 149 18.56 -27.30 -6.17
C LYS A 149 19.62 -26.48 -5.45
N PHE A 150 19.34 -26.08 -4.24
CA PHE A 150 20.27 -25.35 -3.37
C PHE A 150 20.82 -26.25 -2.26
N ASN A 151 22.02 -25.92 -1.78
CA ASN A 151 22.57 -26.40 -0.53
C ASN A 151 22.34 -25.32 0.54
N GLU A 152 21.47 -25.56 1.51
CA GLU A 152 21.10 -24.56 2.53
C GLU A 152 22.30 -24.14 3.40
N PRO A 153 23.12 -25.07 3.97
CA PRO A 153 24.28 -24.67 4.77
C PRO A 153 25.26 -23.74 4.06
N ARG A 154 25.50 -23.95 2.77
CA ARG A 154 26.44 -23.16 1.97
C ARG A 154 25.82 -21.94 1.32
N ALA A 155 24.49 -21.87 1.26
CA ALA A 155 23.73 -20.84 0.54
C ALA A 155 24.14 -20.74 -0.93
N GLU A 156 24.23 -21.87 -1.64
CA GLU A 156 24.67 -21.94 -3.03
C GLU A 156 23.83 -22.91 -3.86
N VAL A 157 23.74 -22.66 -5.17
CA VAL A 157 23.11 -23.59 -6.12
C VAL A 157 24.02 -24.81 -6.32
N VAL A 158 23.46 -26.00 -6.11
CA VAL A 158 24.15 -27.27 -6.38
C VAL A 158 24.02 -27.64 -7.86
N THR A 159 22.82 -27.56 -8.39
CA THR A 159 22.50 -27.84 -9.80
C THR A 159 21.18 -27.19 -10.17
N SER A 160 21.03 -26.85 -11.43
CA SER A 160 19.80 -26.28 -11.97
C SER A 160 19.49 -26.82 -13.36
N GLY A 161 18.23 -26.81 -13.74
CA GLY A 161 17.76 -27.17 -15.08
C GLY A 161 16.78 -26.10 -15.58
N ASN A 162 17.18 -25.43 -16.65
CA ASN A 162 16.28 -24.58 -17.42
C ASN A 162 15.70 -25.41 -18.58
N TYR A 163 14.43 -25.79 -18.46
CA TYR A 163 13.74 -26.64 -19.45
C TYR A 163 12.86 -25.82 -20.39
N GLY A 164 12.74 -24.51 -20.17
CA GLY A 164 11.73 -23.67 -20.81
C GLY A 164 10.30 -24.12 -20.48
N LYS A 165 10.10 -24.75 -19.33
CA LYS A 165 8.84 -25.34 -18.87
C LYS A 165 8.49 -24.81 -17.49
N ASN A 166 7.23 -24.44 -17.33
CA ASN A 166 6.70 -24.07 -16.02
C ASN A 166 6.49 -25.33 -15.17
N VAL A 167 7.30 -25.49 -14.13
CA VAL A 167 7.14 -26.55 -13.13
C VAL A 167 6.26 -26.02 -12.01
N SER A 168 5.04 -26.58 -11.87
CA SER A 168 4.01 -26.04 -10.97
C SER A 168 4.00 -26.67 -9.58
N ALA A 169 4.61 -27.85 -9.40
CA ALA A 169 4.72 -28.52 -8.12
C ALA A 169 5.97 -29.44 -8.09
N ILE A 170 6.52 -29.62 -6.89
CA ILE A 170 7.73 -30.40 -6.67
C ILE A 170 7.68 -31.12 -5.32
N THR A 171 8.15 -32.36 -5.26
CA THR A 171 8.35 -33.10 -3.99
C THR A 171 9.43 -34.18 -4.13
N VAL A 172 9.99 -34.60 -3.01
CA VAL A 172 10.91 -35.74 -2.94
C VAL A 172 10.18 -36.93 -2.34
N MET A 173 10.26 -38.09 -3.00
CA MET A 173 9.70 -39.37 -2.55
C MET A 173 10.76 -40.42 -2.60
N GLY A 174 11.25 -40.82 -1.43
CA GLY A 174 12.37 -41.77 -1.31
C GLY A 174 13.59 -41.32 -2.13
N PRO A 175 14.09 -42.16 -3.08
CA PRO A 175 15.25 -41.83 -3.92
C PRO A 175 14.88 -40.92 -5.12
N ASN A 176 13.61 -40.56 -5.31
CA ASN A 176 13.13 -39.86 -6.50
C ASN A 176 12.73 -38.42 -6.23
N LEU A 177 13.06 -37.52 -7.16
CA LEU A 177 12.51 -36.20 -7.31
C LEU A 177 11.33 -36.25 -8.28
N LEU A 178 10.20 -35.75 -7.86
CA LEU A 178 8.95 -35.69 -8.64
C LEU A 178 8.60 -34.25 -8.93
N ILE A 179 8.19 -33.98 -10.17
CA ILE A 179 7.74 -32.64 -10.62
C ILE A 179 6.44 -32.76 -11.42
N HIS A 180 5.63 -31.71 -11.38
CA HIS A 180 4.51 -31.53 -12.28
C HIS A 180 4.81 -30.43 -13.31
N THR A 181 4.71 -30.79 -14.59
CA THR A 181 4.82 -29.85 -15.72
C THR A 181 4.07 -30.43 -16.92
N ASP A 182 3.68 -29.58 -17.90
CA ASP A 182 3.03 -30.04 -19.15
C ASP A 182 1.82 -30.96 -18.91
N ARG A 183 1.06 -30.72 -17.87
CA ARG A 183 -0.12 -31.52 -17.47
C ARG A 183 0.21 -33.00 -17.18
N SER A 184 1.40 -33.24 -16.65
CA SER A 184 1.85 -34.58 -16.27
C SER A 184 2.78 -34.54 -15.08
N LEU A 185 2.79 -35.62 -14.31
CA LEU A 185 3.79 -35.91 -13.28
C LEU A 185 4.98 -36.66 -13.92
N TYR A 186 6.16 -36.23 -13.54
CA TYR A 186 7.43 -36.80 -13.95
C TYR A 186 8.28 -37.12 -12.74
N ARG A 187 9.18 -38.09 -12.87
CA ARG A 187 10.17 -38.48 -11.86
C ARG A 187 11.56 -38.60 -12.43
N MET A 188 12.55 -38.37 -11.60
CA MET A 188 13.96 -38.74 -11.84
C MET A 188 14.65 -39.07 -10.50
N PRO A 189 15.78 -39.83 -10.49
CA PRO A 189 16.57 -40.00 -9.27
C PRO A 189 17.04 -38.65 -8.75
N LYS A 190 16.84 -38.35 -7.45
CA LYS A 190 17.10 -37.02 -6.84
C LYS A 190 18.59 -36.61 -6.85
N ASP A 191 19.50 -37.61 -6.99
CA ASP A 191 20.94 -37.37 -7.07
C ASP A 191 21.45 -37.14 -8.50
N SER A 192 20.55 -37.19 -9.49
CA SER A 192 20.89 -36.89 -10.87
C SER A 192 21.09 -35.40 -11.09
N GLN A 193 21.94 -35.05 -12.06
CA GLN A 193 22.08 -33.65 -12.51
C GLN A 193 20.80 -33.18 -13.17
N LEU A 194 20.32 -31.97 -12.77
CA LEU A 194 19.10 -31.37 -13.28
C LEU A 194 19.20 -30.70 -14.66
N SER A 195 20.36 -30.77 -15.31
CA SER A 195 20.70 -29.97 -16.50
C SER A 195 19.76 -30.17 -17.70
N THR A 196 19.13 -31.36 -17.84
CA THR A 196 18.28 -31.69 -19.00
C THR A 196 16.98 -32.36 -18.57
N PHE A 197 15.89 -32.05 -19.31
CA PHE A 197 14.55 -32.61 -19.03
C PHE A 197 14.40 -34.07 -19.44
N ASP A 198 15.18 -34.57 -20.37
CA ASP A 198 15.15 -35.94 -20.89
C ASP A 198 15.45 -37.05 -19.84
N LYS A 199 16.02 -36.67 -18.71
CA LYS A 199 16.22 -37.56 -17.56
C LYS A 199 14.95 -37.82 -16.74
N PHE A 200 13.92 -37.02 -16.97
CA PHE A 200 12.63 -37.21 -16.31
C PHE A 200 11.80 -38.25 -17.06
N THR A 201 11.31 -39.22 -16.33
CA THR A 201 10.37 -40.22 -16.85
C THR A 201 8.95 -39.84 -16.49
N LYS A 202 8.06 -39.78 -17.47
CA LYS A 202 6.63 -39.51 -17.25
C LYS A 202 5.99 -40.63 -16.43
N MET A 203 5.23 -40.28 -15.44
CA MET A 203 4.49 -41.18 -14.57
C MET A 203 3.00 -41.18 -14.82
N TYR A 204 2.36 -40.01 -14.81
CA TYR A 204 0.90 -39.88 -14.79
C TYR A 204 0.44 -38.57 -15.44
N ASP A 205 -0.65 -38.63 -16.20
CA ASP A 205 -1.30 -37.45 -16.79
C ASP A 205 -2.34 -36.88 -15.86
N CYS A 206 -2.17 -35.62 -15.45
CA CYS A 206 -3.11 -34.91 -14.60
C CYS A 206 -3.02 -33.40 -14.81
N THR A 207 -4.06 -32.69 -14.40
CA THR A 207 -4.00 -31.23 -14.24
C THR A 207 -3.07 -30.87 -13.08
N ALA A 208 -2.68 -29.59 -12.98
CA ALA A 208 -1.82 -29.13 -11.90
C ALA A 208 -2.44 -29.46 -10.53
N PRO A 209 -1.68 -30.13 -9.63
CA PRO A 209 -2.18 -30.42 -8.30
C PRO A 209 -2.31 -29.13 -7.48
N ILE A 210 -3.34 -29.07 -6.63
CA ILE A 210 -3.47 -28.01 -5.61
C ILE A 210 -2.38 -28.18 -4.56
N GLN A 211 -2.15 -29.43 -4.16
CA GLN A 211 -1.13 -29.83 -3.19
C GLN A 211 -0.61 -31.23 -3.54
N MET A 212 0.70 -31.43 -3.36
CA MET A 212 1.39 -32.69 -3.62
C MET A 212 2.44 -32.95 -2.52
N TRP A 213 2.46 -34.16 -1.97
CA TRP A 213 3.50 -34.58 -1.00
C TRP A 213 3.72 -36.09 -1.00
N ALA A 214 4.91 -36.49 -0.61
CA ALA A 214 5.19 -37.90 -0.31
C ALA A 214 4.48 -38.32 0.99
N ASP A 215 3.75 -39.43 0.95
CA ASP A 215 3.14 -40.06 2.12
C ASP A 215 4.09 -41.06 2.77
N THR A 216 4.78 -41.83 1.94
CA THR A 216 5.87 -42.76 2.30
C THR A 216 6.98 -42.65 1.26
N ASP A 217 8.10 -43.34 1.48
CA ASP A 217 9.17 -43.41 0.49
C ASP A 217 8.73 -44.05 -0.85
N GLU A 218 7.59 -44.73 -0.86
CA GLU A 218 7.07 -45.45 -2.02
C GLU A 218 5.71 -44.91 -2.51
N SER A 219 5.10 -43.90 -1.84
CA SER A 219 3.79 -43.43 -2.20
C SER A 219 3.69 -41.91 -2.22
N LEU A 220 3.01 -41.39 -3.25
CA LEU A 220 2.71 -40.00 -3.47
C LEU A 220 1.23 -39.76 -3.34
N ILE A 221 0.85 -38.77 -2.53
CA ILE A 221 -0.51 -38.26 -2.48
C ILE A 221 -0.55 -36.87 -3.13
N PHE A 222 -1.54 -36.64 -3.97
CA PHE A 222 -1.83 -35.33 -4.52
C PHE A 222 -3.32 -35.08 -4.69
N PHE A 223 -3.69 -33.81 -4.68
CA PHE A 223 -5.08 -33.34 -4.78
C PHE A 223 -5.25 -32.47 -6.00
N ILE A 224 -6.33 -32.70 -6.73
CA ILE A 224 -6.72 -31.88 -7.87
C ILE A 224 -8.20 -31.55 -7.81
N ASN A 225 -8.58 -30.39 -8.37
CA ASN A 225 -9.96 -30.14 -8.77
C ASN A 225 -10.19 -30.76 -10.16
N ASP A 226 -11.10 -31.72 -10.25
CA ASP A 226 -11.40 -32.32 -11.54
C ASP A 226 -12.26 -31.39 -12.42
N THR A 227 -12.54 -31.82 -13.64
CA THR A 227 -13.32 -31.06 -14.62
C THR A 227 -14.74 -30.75 -14.18
N ASN A 228 -15.29 -31.54 -13.24
CA ASN A 228 -16.63 -31.37 -12.68
C ASN A 228 -16.64 -30.48 -11.42
N GLY A 229 -15.48 -29.94 -11.02
CA GLY A 229 -15.35 -29.09 -9.84
C GLY A 229 -15.29 -29.86 -8.51
N MET A 230 -15.15 -31.17 -8.57
CA MET A 230 -14.99 -32.02 -7.39
C MET A 230 -13.53 -32.12 -6.97
N LEU A 231 -13.27 -32.13 -5.67
CA LEU A 231 -11.95 -32.38 -5.12
C LEU A 231 -11.66 -33.89 -5.16
N SER A 232 -10.56 -34.25 -5.79
CA SER A 232 -10.12 -35.64 -5.91
C SER A 232 -8.75 -35.82 -5.25
N ARG A 233 -8.62 -36.85 -4.41
CA ARG A 233 -7.37 -37.33 -3.85
C ARG A 233 -6.84 -38.47 -4.73
N HIS A 234 -5.61 -38.40 -5.11
CA HIS A 234 -4.93 -39.41 -5.92
C HIS A 234 -3.76 -40.04 -5.12
N LEU A 235 -3.63 -41.34 -5.23
CA LEU A 235 -2.51 -42.09 -4.63
C LEU A 235 -1.76 -42.85 -5.74
N ILE A 236 -0.49 -42.55 -5.91
CA ILE A 236 0.42 -43.24 -6.83
C ILE A 236 1.51 -43.93 -6.02
N SER A 237 1.85 -45.16 -6.38
CA SER A 237 2.97 -45.88 -5.77
C SER A 237 4.07 -46.16 -6.76
N GLU A 238 5.28 -46.22 -6.21
CA GLU A 238 6.47 -46.75 -6.86
C GLU A 238 6.57 -48.30 -6.74
N PRO A 239 7.21 -48.97 -7.69
CA PRO A 239 7.91 -48.46 -8.88
C PRO A 239 7.03 -48.35 -10.13
N SER A 240 5.76 -48.74 -10.07
CA SER A 240 4.94 -48.89 -11.27
C SER A 240 4.42 -47.55 -11.86
N GLY A 241 4.43 -46.47 -11.04
CA GLY A 241 3.79 -45.21 -11.45
C GLY A 241 2.29 -45.30 -11.65
N ASN A 242 1.66 -46.41 -11.32
CA ASN A 242 0.25 -46.63 -11.51
C ASN A 242 -0.58 -45.99 -10.40
N LEU A 243 -1.75 -45.45 -10.79
CA LEU A 243 -2.72 -44.97 -9.85
C LEU A 243 -3.26 -46.13 -9.01
N ARG A 244 -2.96 -46.15 -7.70
CA ARG A 244 -3.47 -47.21 -6.79
C ARG A 244 -4.82 -46.87 -6.22
N GLY A 245 -5.13 -45.59 -6.05
CA GLY A 245 -6.42 -45.16 -5.52
C GLY A 245 -6.76 -43.76 -5.99
N ARG A 246 -8.02 -43.57 -6.35
CA ARG A 246 -8.64 -42.28 -6.59
C ARG A 246 -9.91 -42.21 -5.76
N SER A 247 -9.97 -41.29 -4.85
CA SER A 247 -11.19 -41.01 -4.09
C SER A 247 -11.69 -39.63 -4.48
N VAL A 248 -12.93 -39.57 -4.91
CA VAL A 248 -13.65 -38.31 -5.01
C VAL A 248 -14.15 -37.97 -3.62
N ILE A 249 -13.66 -36.87 -3.06
CA ILE A 249 -13.81 -36.59 -1.63
C ILE A 249 -15.01 -35.68 -1.39
N SER A 250 -15.39 -34.86 -2.35
CA SER A 250 -16.43 -33.87 -2.15
C SER A 250 -17.57 -33.98 -3.16
N ALA A 251 -18.78 -33.62 -2.72
CA ALA A 251 -19.82 -33.18 -3.63
C ALA A 251 -19.33 -31.92 -4.41
N PRO A 252 -19.90 -31.59 -5.58
CA PRO A 252 -19.52 -30.39 -6.30
C PRO A 252 -19.79 -29.16 -5.43
N HIS A 253 -18.72 -28.43 -5.10
CA HIS A 253 -18.80 -27.17 -4.39
C HIS A 253 -19.07 -26.01 -5.36
N SER A 254 -19.85 -25.04 -4.96
CA SER A 254 -20.06 -23.81 -5.74
C SER A 254 -18.77 -22.97 -5.80
N VAL A 255 -17.95 -23.03 -4.74
CA VAL A 255 -16.61 -22.46 -4.67
C VAL A 255 -15.60 -23.59 -4.51
N ARG A 256 -14.73 -23.75 -5.50
CA ARG A 256 -13.69 -24.82 -5.49
C ARG A 256 -12.67 -24.57 -4.39
N PRO A 257 -12.28 -25.60 -3.62
CA PRO A 257 -11.16 -25.51 -2.71
C PRO A 257 -9.88 -25.12 -3.46
N THR A 258 -9.23 -24.06 -3.01
CA THR A 258 -7.95 -23.61 -3.59
C THR A 258 -6.77 -23.95 -2.69
N TYR A 259 -7.06 -24.19 -1.42
CA TYR A 259 -6.05 -24.46 -0.41
C TYR A 259 -6.43 -25.70 0.39
N ILE A 260 -5.43 -26.55 0.61
CA ILE A 260 -5.53 -27.74 1.44
C ILE A 260 -4.35 -27.71 2.38
N THR A 261 -4.58 -27.88 3.68
CA THR A 261 -3.51 -28.01 4.65
C THR A 261 -3.46 -29.44 5.21
N ARG A 262 -2.27 -29.97 5.43
CA ARG A 262 -2.02 -31.24 6.07
C ARG A 262 -1.31 -31.00 7.38
N ASN A 263 -1.87 -31.54 8.45
CA ASN A 263 -1.20 -31.64 9.72
C ASN A 263 -0.04 -32.65 9.64
N ALA A 264 0.93 -32.50 10.49
CA ALA A 264 2.02 -33.44 10.57
C ALA A 264 1.60 -34.80 11.14
N ASP A 265 0.41 -34.94 11.74
CA ASP A 265 -0.22 -36.22 12.10
C ASP A 265 -0.91 -36.91 10.90
N GLY A 266 -0.96 -36.21 9.73
CA GLY A 266 -1.59 -36.70 8.51
C GLY A 266 -3.02 -36.20 8.29
N SER A 267 -3.65 -35.53 9.25
CA SER A 267 -4.97 -34.93 9.09
C SER A 267 -4.94 -33.87 7.99
N VAL A 268 -5.98 -33.83 7.16
CA VAL A 268 -6.11 -32.90 6.05
C VAL A 268 -7.36 -32.05 6.22
N TYR A 269 -7.21 -30.76 6.05
CA TYR A 269 -8.31 -29.78 6.17
C TYR A 269 -8.42 -28.91 4.92
N TYR A 270 -9.63 -28.50 4.59
CA TYR A 270 -9.88 -27.53 3.54
C TYR A 270 -11.19 -26.76 3.78
N ALA A 271 -11.30 -25.58 3.16
CA ALA A 271 -12.50 -24.76 3.20
C ALA A 271 -13.18 -24.69 1.82
N ALA A 272 -14.50 -24.82 1.80
CA ALA A 272 -15.34 -24.67 0.61
C ALA A 272 -16.75 -24.23 1.00
N ASP A 273 -17.37 -23.38 0.16
CA ASP A 273 -18.77 -22.95 0.34
C ASP A 273 -19.11 -22.41 1.75
N GLY A 274 -18.19 -21.64 2.34
CA GLY A 274 -18.37 -21.09 3.69
C GLY A 274 -18.33 -22.15 4.80
N LYS A 275 -17.70 -23.30 4.57
CA LYS A 275 -17.61 -24.40 5.54
C LYS A 275 -16.18 -24.91 5.63
N LEU A 276 -15.83 -25.43 6.80
CA LEU A 276 -14.56 -26.10 7.09
C LEU A 276 -14.79 -27.61 7.13
N TYR A 277 -13.98 -28.34 6.43
CA TYR A 277 -14.02 -29.79 6.32
C TYR A 277 -12.71 -30.44 6.74
N SER A 278 -12.79 -31.66 7.29
CA SER A 278 -11.67 -32.58 7.38
C SER A 278 -11.83 -33.76 6.42
N MET A 279 -10.72 -34.32 6.00
CA MET A 279 -10.68 -35.57 5.28
C MET A 279 -10.28 -36.69 6.22
N GLN A 280 -11.14 -37.68 6.35
CA GLN A 280 -10.91 -38.84 7.21
C GLN A 280 -10.85 -40.11 6.38
N ALA A 281 -9.90 -40.98 6.72
CA ALA A 281 -9.84 -42.32 6.12
C ALA A 281 -11.07 -43.11 6.53
N SER A 282 -11.66 -43.88 5.60
CA SER A 282 -12.73 -44.80 5.92
C SER A 282 -12.21 -45.94 6.80
N ALA A 283 -12.94 -46.28 7.87
CA ALA A 283 -12.57 -47.43 8.72
C ALA A 283 -12.65 -48.78 7.98
N GLU A 284 -13.53 -48.89 6.95
CA GLU A 284 -13.71 -50.10 6.17
C GLU A 284 -12.76 -50.18 4.95
N ALA A 285 -12.27 -49.03 4.48
CA ALA A 285 -11.35 -48.95 3.35
C ALA A 285 -10.33 -47.84 3.60
N PRO A 286 -9.20 -48.10 4.23
CA PRO A 286 -8.20 -47.08 4.58
C PRO A 286 -7.66 -46.26 3.40
N GLU A 287 -7.81 -46.77 2.16
CA GLU A 287 -7.46 -46.03 0.94
C GLU A 287 -8.55 -45.06 0.49
N SER A 288 -9.75 -45.15 1.06
CA SER A 288 -10.89 -44.27 0.78
C SER A 288 -11.00 -43.19 1.85
N TYR A 289 -11.19 -41.97 1.44
CA TYR A 289 -11.37 -40.83 2.31
C TYR A 289 -12.77 -40.27 2.10
N SER A 290 -13.39 -39.87 3.21
CA SER A 290 -14.67 -39.17 3.25
C SER A 290 -14.47 -37.78 3.80
N GLU A 291 -15.32 -36.88 3.32
CA GLU A 291 -15.43 -35.52 3.82
C GLU A 291 -16.27 -35.51 5.11
N VAL A 292 -15.76 -34.87 6.13
CA VAL A 292 -16.47 -34.61 7.37
C VAL A 292 -16.59 -33.11 7.57
N LEU A 293 -17.81 -32.59 7.63
CA LEU A 293 -18.07 -31.21 7.96
C LEU A 293 -17.69 -30.95 9.43
N LEU A 294 -16.77 -30.02 9.67
CA LEU A 294 -16.38 -29.62 11.01
C LEU A 294 -17.24 -28.46 11.51
N THR A 295 -17.38 -27.41 10.72
CA THR A 295 -18.18 -26.23 11.10
C THR A 295 -18.59 -25.39 9.90
N SER A 296 -19.63 -24.57 10.06
CA SER A 296 -19.90 -23.45 9.18
C SER A 296 -19.00 -22.27 9.58
N LEU A 297 -18.42 -21.63 8.60
CA LEU A 297 -17.62 -20.43 8.80
C LEU A 297 -18.53 -19.20 8.81
N PRO A 298 -18.13 -18.07 9.43
CA PRO A 298 -18.88 -16.83 9.36
C PRO A 298 -19.21 -16.41 7.91
N ASP A 299 -20.31 -15.71 7.69
CA ASP A 299 -20.78 -15.29 6.34
C ASP A 299 -19.79 -14.37 5.60
N ASP A 300 -18.94 -13.69 6.33
CA ASP A 300 -17.86 -12.85 5.83
C ASP A 300 -16.53 -13.60 5.58
N PHE A 301 -16.52 -14.91 5.85
CA PHE A 301 -15.38 -15.77 5.56
C PHE A 301 -15.28 -16.03 4.05
N THR A 302 -14.47 -15.24 3.38
CA THR A 302 -13.95 -15.61 2.07
C THR A 302 -13.03 -16.81 2.26
N PRO A 303 -13.07 -17.85 1.39
CA PRO A 303 -12.28 -19.05 1.60
C PRO A 303 -10.82 -18.66 1.86
N GLY A 304 -10.47 -18.69 3.14
CA GLY A 304 -9.16 -18.28 3.65
C GLY A 304 -8.16 -19.40 3.43
N VAL A 305 -6.92 -19.02 3.49
CA VAL A 305 -5.81 -19.96 3.52
C VAL A 305 -5.80 -20.63 4.89
N LEU A 306 -5.68 -21.93 4.93
CA LEU A 306 -5.65 -22.72 6.14
C LEU A 306 -4.23 -23.14 6.49
N GLY A 307 -3.92 -23.18 7.77
CA GLY A 307 -2.67 -23.71 8.29
C GLY A 307 -2.91 -24.45 9.60
N SER A 308 -2.19 -25.53 9.83
CA SER A 308 -2.31 -26.32 11.07
C SER A 308 -0.95 -26.86 11.45
N ALA A 309 -0.66 -26.92 12.77
CA ALA A 309 0.57 -27.47 13.31
C ALA A 309 0.40 -28.93 13.69
N LYS A 310 1.56 -29.61 13.83
CA LYS A 310 1.63 -30.99 14.29
C LYS A 310 0.98 -31.20 15.66
N GLY A 311 -0.02 -32.07 15.71
CA GLY A 311 -0.68 -32.44 16.96
C GLY A 311 -1.56 -31.35 17.54
N ALA A 312 -1.83 -30.29 16.80
CA ALA A 312 -2.76 -29.26 17.24
C ALA A 312 -4.19 -29.69 16.95
N ASN A 313 -5.05 -29.62 17.97
CA ASN A 313 -6.48 -29.78 17.79
C ASN A 313 -7.10 -28.47 17.31
N SER A 314 -6.44 -27.79 16.38
CA SER A 314 -6.91 -26.52 15.84
C SER A 314 -6.41 -26.27 14.42
N VAL A 315 -7.14 -25.42 13.73
CA VAL A 315 -6.79 -24.94 12.39
C VAL A 315 -6.75 -23.42 12.40
N TRP A 316 -5.70 -22.84 11.82
CA TRP A 316 -5.59 -21.42 11.59
C TRP A 316 -6.19 -21.07 10.24
N SER A 317 -6.91 -19.97 10.19
CA SER A 317 -7.52 -19.43 8.99
C SER A 317 -7.17 -17.96 8.83
N LEU A 318 -6.72 -17.57 7.66
CA LEU A 318 -6.49 -16.18 7.33
C LEU A 318 -7.62 -15.70 6.42
N THR A 319 -8.30 -14.64 6.86
CA THR A 319 -9.32 -13.93 6.11
C THR A 319 -8.85 -12.53 5.78
N ARG A 320 -9.64 -11.78 5.02
CA ARG A 320 -9.38 -10.33 4.83
C ARG A 320 -9.48 -9.52 6.12
N ASP A 321 -10.22 -10.04 7.10
CA ASP A 321 -10.46 -9.37 8.38
C ASP A 321 -9.46 -9.76 9.47
N GLY A 322 -8.53 -10.66 9.16
CA GLY A 322 -7.45 -11.07 10.05
C GLY A 322 -7.31 -12.58 10.19
N LEU A 323 -6.46 -12.98 11.13
CA LEU A 323 -6.14 -14.36 11.46
C LEU A 323 -7.10 -14.89 12.50
N ALA A 324 -7.71 -16.05 12.27
CA ALA A 324 -8.60 -16.74 13.19
C ALA A 324 -8.07 -18.14 13.52
N ASN A 325 -8.40 -18.66 14.71
CA ASN A 325 -8.04 -20.02 15.11
C ASN A 325 -9.29 -20.78 15.56
N TYR A 326 -9.54 -21.93 14.97
CA TYR A 326 -10.65 -22.84 15.28
C TYR A 326 -10.13 -24.11 15.95
N GLY A 327 -10.53 -24.33 17.20
CA GLY A 327 -10.23 -25.56 17.94
C GLY A 327 -11.26 -26.65 17.69
N PHE A 328 -10.85 -27.92 17.84
CA PHE A 328 -11.71 -29.11 17.71
C PHE A 328 -11.87 -29.80 19.05
N ASP A 329 -13.09 -30.17 19.42
CA ASP A 329 -13.42 -30.83 20.70
C ASP A 329 -13.30 -32.37 20.66
N GLY A 330 -12.96 -32.93 19.49
CA GLY A 330 -12.88 -34.38 19.30
C GLY A 330 -14.22 -35.12 19.14
N GLU A 331 -15.33 -34.44 19.36
CA GLU A 331 -16.71 -34.95 19.18
C GLU A 331 -17.38 -34.40 17.91
N GLY A 332 -16.62 -33.69 17.09
CA GLY A 332 -17.12 -33.07 15.85
C GLY A 332 -17.60 -31.64 16.04
N GLY A 333 -17.44 -31.04 17.23
CA GLY A 333 -17.67 -29.63 17.50
C GLY A 333 -16.43 -28.80 17.25
N THR A 334 -16.64 -27.50 16.97
CA THR A 334 -15.57 -26.52 16.82
C THR A 334 -15.82 -25.33 17.74
N THR A 335 -14.75 -24.81 18.29
CA THR A 335 -14.75 -23.61 19.12
C THR A 335 -13.84 -22.58 18.50
N LEU A 336 -14.31 -21.34 18.32
CA LEU A 336 -13.48 -20.23 17.92
C LEU A 336 -12.55 -19.84 19.08
N LEU A 337 -11.26 -20.15 18.96
CA LEU A 337 -10.25 -19.87 19.99
C LEU A 337 -9.71 -18.44 19.86
N MET A 338 -9.65 -17.92 18.64
CA MET A 338 -9.23 -16.56 18.33
C MET A 338 -10.09 -16.02 17.19
N ASP A 339 -10.70 -14.86 17.40
CA ASP A 339 -11.50 -14.17 16.39
C ASP A 339 -10.66 -13.04 15.74
N ARG A 340 -10.44 -13.14 14.45
CA ARG A 340 -9.97 -12.07 13.56
C ARG A 340 -8.88 -11.18 14.13
N TYR A 341 -7.76 -11.79 14.55
CA TYR A 341 -6.59 -11.07 15.00
C TYR A 341 -6.00 -10.25 13.85
N LYS A 342 -5.92 -8.94 14.04
CA LYS A 342 -5.38 -8.00 13.04
C LYS A 342 -3.93 -7.69 13.38
N PRO A 343 -2.97 -8.00 12.48
CA PRO A 343 -1.58 -7.62 12.69
C PRO A 343 -1.42 -6.10 12.57
N GLU A 344 -0.33 -5.57 13.09
CA GLU A 344 0.06 -4.18 12.81
C GLU A 344 0.33 -4.02 11.31
N GLY A 345 -0.50 -3.23 10.64
CA GLY A 345 -0.44 -3.00 9.21
C GLY A 345 -1.66 -2.20 8.75
N ILE A 346 -1.70 -1.77 7.51
CA ILE A 346 -2.83 -1.02 6.99
C ILE A 346 -3.88 -1.94 6.40
N THR A 347 -5.16 -1.59 6.60
CA THR A 347 -6.30 -2.31 6.02
C THR A 347 -6.52 -2.00 4.53
N VAL A 348 -5.77 -1.04 3.98
CA VAL A 348 -5.91 -0.61 2.59
C VAL A 348 -5.04 -1.48 1.71
N SER A 349 -5.65 -2.23 0.81
CA SER A 349 -4.94 -3.08 -0.15
C SER A 349 -4.19 -2.29 -1.22
N LEU A 350 -4.61 -1.06 -1.46
CA LEU A 350 -4.15 -0.18 -2.52
C LEU A 350 -4.17 1.26 -2.01
N ALA A 351 -3.04 1.90 -1.82
CA ALA A 351 -2.99 3.32 -1.49
C ALA A 351 -3.07 4.13 -2.80
N ARG A 352 -4.28 4.49 -3.21
CA ARG A 352 -4.51 5.14 -4.52
C ARG A 352 -4.72 6.64 -4.43
N TYR A 353 -5.28 7.12 -3.32
CA TYR A 353 -5.51 8.55 -3.11
C TYR A 353 -5.22 8.93 -1.67
N PHE A 354 -4.63 10.10 -1.52
CA PHE A 354 -4.41 10.75 -0.24
C PHE A 354 -5.30 11.98 -0.11
N PHE A 355 -5.97 12.10 1.03
CA PHE A 355 -6.77 13.26 1.39
C PHE A 355 -6.29 13.78 2.74
N PRO A 356 -5.52 14.87 2.77
CA PRO A 356 -5.13 15.49 4.05
C PRO A 356 -6.34 16.10 4.74
N SER A 357 -6.36 16.04 6.07
CA SER A 357 -7.32 16.81 6.88
C SER A 357 -7.07 18.31 6.70
N ASN A 358 -8.09 19.12 6.95
CA ASN A 358 -7.97 20.57 6.80
C ASN A 358 -6.92 21.20 7.73
N ASP A 359 -6.70 20.59 8.90
CA ASP A 359 -5.69 21.03 9.87
C ASP A 359 -4.30 20.41 9.61
N GLU A 360 -4.14 19.64 8.55
CA GLU A 360 -2.92 18.92 8.16
C GLU A 360 -2.36 18.01 9.29
N LYS A 361 -3.23 17.46 10.17
CA LYS A 361 -2.85 16.52 11.23
C LYS A 361 -3.14 15.07 10.92
N ARG A 362 -4.00 14.81 9.95
CA ARG A 362 -4.42 13.48 9.52
C ARG A 362 -4.29 13.33 8.02
N LEU A 363 -3.93 12.13 7.58
CA LEU A 363 -3.91 11.76 6.17
C LEU A 363 -4.84 10.58 5.96
N TYR A 364 -5.92 10.78 5.24
CA TYR A 364 -6.82 9.72 4.84
C TYR A 364 -6.26 9.01 3.60
N VAL A 365 -6.12 7.70 3.70
CA VAL A 365 -5.63 6.84 2.63
C VAL A 365 -6.80 6.04 2.10
N GLN A 366 -7.11 6.16 0.83
CA GLN A 366 -8.21 5.45 0.21
C GLN A 366 -7.78 4.51 -0.89
N ASN A 367 -8.45 3.37 -0.91
CA ASN A 367 -8.48 2.44 -2.01
C ASN A 367 -9.77 2.69 -2.81
N SER A 368 -9.77 3.67 -3.67
CA SER A 368 -10.87 3.82 -4.62
C SER A 368 -10.54 3.06 -5.89
N GLY A 369 -10.94 1.81 -5.93
CA GLY A 369 -10.96 1.04 -7.17
C GLY A 369 -12.07 1.51 -8.12
N VAL A 370 -12.13 2.78 -8.49
CA VAL A 370 -12.88 3.18 -9.69
C VAL A 370 -12.01 2.83 -10.90
N THR A 371 -11.91 1.55 -11.15
CA THR A 371 -11.51 1.14 -12.49
C THR A 371 -12.68 1.50 -13.39
N THR A 372 -12.47 2.53 -14.19
CA THR A 372 -13.25 2.90 -15.37
C THR A 372 -14.57 2.15 -15.51
N HIS A 373 -15.65 2.67 -14.92
CA HIS A 373 -16.97 2.32 -15.37
C HIS A 373 -17.14 2.84 -16.80
N ARG A 374 -16.84 2.00 -17.78
CA ARG A 374 -17.38 2.21 -19.12
C ARG A 374 -18.87 1.98 -19.05
N PHE A 375 -19.64 3.03 -19.09
CA PHE A 375 -21.04 2.95 -19.44
C PHE A 375 -21.17 2.20 -20.78
N GLY A 376 -21.78 1.02 -20.78
CA GLY A 376 -22.14 0.28 -21.99
C GLY A 376 -21.22 -0.86 -22.42
N GLY A 377 -20.33 -1.39 -21.56
CA GLY A 377 -19.55 -2.58 -21.91
C GLY A 377 -19.37 -3.52 -20.71
N SER A 378 -19.77 -4.76 -20.89
CA SER A 378 -19.59 -5.81 -19.89
C SER A 378 -18.12 -6.02 -19.51
N SER A 379 -17.71 -5.56 -18.35
CA SER A 379 -16.50 -6.03 -17.68
C SER A 379 -16.90 -6.65 -16.35
N ARG A 380 -16.90 -7.96 -16.31
CA ARG A 380 -17.03 -8.75 -15.10
C ARG A 380 -15.71 -8.66 -14.32
N GLY A 381 -15.80 -8.42 -13.02
CA GLY A 381 -14.74 -8.79 -12.10
C GLY A 381 -14.01 -7.64 -11.43
N LEU A 382 -14.73 -6.70 -10.82
CA LEU A 382 -14.14 -5.75 -9.88
C LEU A 382 -14.41 -6.26 -8.46
N GLN A 383 -13.37 -6.79 -7.83
CA GLN A 383 -13.39 -7.05 -6.40
C GLN A 383 -13.01 -5.75 -5.70
N TYR A 384 -13.98 -5.06 -5.13
CA TYR A 384 -13.76 -3.87 -4.34
C TYR A 384 -13.36 -4.28 -2.93
N THR A 385 -12.13 -4.01 -2.57
CA THR A 385 -11.72 -3.96 -1.18
C THR A 385 -12.04 -2.55 -0.67
N GLN A 386 -13.09 -2.44 0.09
CA GLN A 386 -13.58 -1.19 0.66
C GLN A 386 -12.83 -0.90 1.95
N SER A 387 -11.66 -0.34 1.85
CA SER A 387 -10.93 0.05 3.03
C SER A 387 -10.39 1.46 2.87
N ALA A 388 -10.49 2.24 3.92
CA ALA A 388 -9.77 3.48 4.09
C ALA A 388 -8.98 3.37 5.38
N ALA A 389 -7.81 3.99 5.42
CA ALA A 389 -7.00 4.14 6.61
C ALA A 389 -6.82 5.62 6.91
N CYS A 390 -6.52 5.93 8.15
CA CYS A 390 -6.19 7.28 8.58
C CYS A 390 -4.82 7.25 9.27
N ILE A 391 -3.90 8.10 8.83
CA ILE A 391 -2.60 8.28 9.47
C ILE A 391 -2.66 9.55 10.30
N ASN A 392 -2.29 9.45 11.57
CA ASN A 392 -2.00 10.59 12.41
C ASN A 392 -0.60 11.11 12.07
N LEU A 393 -0.53 12.27 11.44
CA LEU A 393 0.73 12.83 10.93
C LEU A 393 1.71 13.23 12.04
N ALA A 394 1.21 13.55 13.24
CA ALA A 394 2.07 13.90 14.37
C ALA A 394 2.79 12.69 14.97
N THR A 395 2.14 11.52 14.97
CA THR A 395 2.67 10.30 15.58
C THR A 395 3.18 9.28 14.57
N GLY A 396 2.81 9.41 13.30
CA GLY A 396 3.08 8.41 12.27
C GLY A 396 2.27 7.12 12.43
N HIS A 397 1.41 7.02 13.45
CA HIS A 397 0.53 5.87 13.65
C HIS A 397 -0.68 5.96 12.73
N TYR A 398 -1.08 4.81 12.20
CA TYR A 398 -2.33 4.73 11.47
C TYR A 398 -3.47 4.26 12.39
N GLU A 399 -4.63 4.79 12.12
CA GLU A 399 -5.88 4.39 12.75
C GLU A 399 -6.71 3.62 11.73
N ASP A 400 -7.23 2.47 12.13
CA ASP A 400 -8.06 1.68 11.24
C ASP A 400 -9.39 2.39 10.95
N ALA A 401 -9.54 2.89 9.74
CA ALA A 401 -10.78 3.55 9.33
C ALA A 401 -11.94 2.57 9.12
N THR A 402 -11.72 1.24 9.21
CA THR A 402 -12.82 0.26 9.23
C THR A 402 -13.68 0.37 10.48
N ALA A 403 -13.19 1.06 11.52
CA ALA A 403 -14.01 1.46 12.66
C ALA A 403 -15.13 2.45 12.31
N TYR A 404 -15.14 3.01 11.08
CA TYR A 404 -16.24 3.89 10.67
C TYR A 404 -17.50 3.07 10.32
N PRO A 405 -18.63 3.28 11.01
CA PRO A 405 -19.89 2.56 10.76
C PRO A 405 -20.43 2.68 9.33
N VAL A 406 -19.97 3.69 8.58
CA VAL A 406 -20.26 3.83 7.14
C VAL A 406 -19.98 2.53 6.39
N TYR A 407 -18.88 1.84 6.67
CA TYR A 407 -18.55 0.62 5.95
C TYR A 407 -19.45 -0.56 6.30
N ALA A 408 -19.91 -0.68 7.54
CA ALA A 408 -20.89 -1.68 7.91
C ALA A 408 -22.23 -1.43 7.20
N GLN A 409 -22.70 -0.18 7.18
CA GLN A 409 -23.92 0.22 6.47
C GLN A 409 -23.77 0.11 4.96
N VAL A 410 -22.63 0.49 4.40
CA VAL A 410 -22.31 0.28 2.98
C VAL A 410 -22.29 -1.21 2.63
N ASN A 411 -21.75 -2.07 3.47
CA ASN A 411 -21.81 -3.51 3.27
C ASN A 411 -23.24 -4.06 3.30
N GLU A 412 -24.10 -3.55 4.17
CA GLU A 412 -25.52 -3.91 4.19
C GLU A 412 -26.23 -3.47 2.91
N ILE A 413 -25.97 -2.24 2.44
CA ILE A 413 -26.49 -1.72 1.17
C ILE A 413 -25.95 -2.55 -0.01
N ILE A 414 -24.66 -2.90 -0.01
CA ILE A 414 -24.06 -3.76 -1.05
C ILE A 414 -24.71 -5.14 -1.08
N ASN A 415 -24.93 -5.75 0.06
CA ASN A 415 -25.56 -7.06 0.13
C ASN A 415 -27.01 -7.00 -0.37
N ARG A 416 -27.72 -5.92 -0.08
CA ARG A 416 -29.04 -5.65 -0.65
C ARG A 416 -28.99 -5.38 -2.16
N GLN A 417 -27.97 -4.66 -2.63
CA GLN A 417 -27.76 -4.36 -4.06
C GLN A 417 -27.27 -5.57 -4.85
N LYS A 418 -26.44 -6.45 -4.26
CA LYS A 418 -26.04 -7.73 -4.88
C LYS A 418 -27.24 -8.63 -5.19
N SER A 419 -28.24 -8.63 -4.32
CA SER A 419 -29.49 -9.36 -4.56
C SER A 419 -30.31 -8.80 -5.73
N LEU A 420 -30.06 -7.55 -6.12
CA LEU A 420 -30.67 -6.84 -7.25
C LEU A 420 -29.79 -6.84 -8.51
N GLY A 421 -28.65 -7.51 -8.47
CA GLY A 421 -27.71 -7.58 -9.62
C GLY A 421 -26.84 -6.32 -9.82
N ASN A 422 -26.80 -5.41 -8.84
CA ASN A 422 -26.12 -4.11 -8.93
C ASN A 422 -24.72 -4.07 -8.25
N TYR A 423 -23.97 -3.03 -8.51
CA TYR A 423 -22.52 -2.87 -8.39
C TYR A 423 -22.05 -2.51 -6.99
N ALA A 424 -20.74 -2.58 -6.78
CA ALA A 424 -20.09 -2.27 -5.52
C ALA A 424 -19.93 -0.75 -5.32
N ILE A 425 -20.27 -0.26 -4.14
CA ILE A 425 -20.14 1.12 -3.71
C ILE A 425 -18.71 1.32 -3.18
N ALA A 426 -17.96 2.27 -3.76
CA ALA A 426 -16.61 2.59 -3.34
C ALA A 426 -16.52 4.06 -2.89
N PRO A 427 -15.83 4.37 -1.79
CA PRO A 427 -15.53 5.75 -1.45
C PRO A 427 -14.60 6.35 -2.51
N VAL A 428 -14.92 7.55 -2.99
CA VAL A 428 -14.14 8.26 -4.02
C VAL A 428 -13.41 9.48 -3.47
N SER A 429 -13.90 10.09 -2.40
CA SER A 429 -13.22 11.16 -1.68
C SER A 429 -13.69 11.29 -0.24
N ILE A 430 -12.84 11.85 0.62
CA ILE A 430 -13.16 12.21 2.00
C ILE A 430 -12.76 13.68 2.21
N THR A 431 -13.60 14.43 2.90
CA THR A 431 -13.29 15.79 3.33
C THR A 431 -13.85 16.05 4.71
N GLU A 432 -13.25 16.95 5.46
CA GLU A 432 -13.71 17.38 6.78
C GLU A 432 -14.45 18.72 6.69
N LEU A 433 -15.37 18.94 7.60
CA LEU A 433 -15.96 20.26 7.79
C LEU A 433 -14.92 21.13 8.54
N PRO A 434 -14.42 22.25 7.96
CA PRO A 434 -13.35 23.04 8.60
C PRO A 434 -13.70 23.58 9.99
N SER A 435 -14.98 23.88 10.24
CA SER A 435 -15.45 24.38 11.54
C SER A 435 -15.64 23.29 12.60
N ASP A 436 -15.62 22.01 12.21
CA ASP A 436 -15.81 20.85 13.07
C ASP A 436 -15.15 19.60 12.45
N PRO A 437 -13.86 19.34 12.70
CA PRO A 437 -13.12 18.24 12.09
C PRO A 437 -13.62 16.83 12.43
N GLU A 438 -14.48 16.68 13.45
CA GLU A 438 -15.16 15.42 13.74
C GLU A 438 -16.24 15.09 12.70
N VAL A 439 -16.71 16.10 11.94
CA VAL A 439 -17.67 15.91 10.85
C VAL A 439 -16.91 15.72 9.54
N ARG A 440 -17.19 14.60 8.90
CA ARG A 440 -16.60 14.19 7.61
C ARG A 440 -17.69 13.91 6.60
N PHE A 441 -17.39 14.24 5.34
CA PHE A 441 -18.21 13.88 4.19
C PHE A 441 -17.44 12.84 3.36
N ILE A 442 -18.07 11.71 3.12
CA ILE A 442 -17.49 10.60 2.36
C ILE A 442 -18.34 10.41 1.12
N ALA A 443 -17.81 10.81 -0.03
CA ALA A 443 -18.46 10.56 -1.30
C ALA A 443 -18.26 9.11 -1.73
N THR A 444 -19.30 8.52 -2.28
CA THR A 444 -19.26 7.17 -2.85
C THR A 444 -19.61 7.22 -4.33
N SER A 445 -19.11 6.27 -5.11
CA SER A 445 -19.33 6.27 -6.56
C SER A 445 -20.79 6.10 -6.96
N ASP A 446 -21.59 5.40 -6.17
CA ASP A 446 -22.91 4.93 -6.58
C ASP A 446 -24.03 5.16 -5.55
N ASP A 447 -23.72 5.67 -4.35
CA ASP A 447 -24.70 5.85 -3.28
C ASP A 447 -24.61 7.22 -2.59
N GLY A 448 -24.22 8.24 -3.33
CA GLY A 448 -24.21 9.61 -2.84
C GLY A 448 -23.11 9.90 -1.82
N ILE A 449 -23.41 10.76 -0.84
CA ILE A 449 -22.43 11.24 0.13
C ILE A 449 -22.93 10.97 1.55
N TYR A 450 -22.11 10.32 2.34
CA TYR A 450 -22.37 10.09 3.76
C TYR A 450 -21.78 11.20 4.61
N LYS A 451 -22.59 11.73 5.53
CA LYS A 451 -22.13 12.63 6.59
C LYS A 451 -21.91 11.83 7.86
N VAL A 452 -20.69 11.90 8.39
CA VAL A 452 -20.24 11.11 9.53
C VAL A 452 -19.69 12.04 10.61
N ARG A 453 -20.05 11.79 11.88
CA ARG A 453 -19.46 12.46 13.05
C ARG A 453 -18.74 11.41 13.91
N GLY A 454 -17.42 11.54 14.05
CA GLY A 454 -16.62 10.51 14.71
C GLY A 454 -16.86 9.14 14.04
N THR A 455 -17.47 8.20 14.75
CA THR A 455 -17.84 6.87 14.26
C THR A 455 -19.32 6.73 13.90
N THR A 456 -20.11 7.79 13.98
CA THR A 456 -21.57 7.77 13.79
C THR A 456 -21.95 8.37 12.44
N VAL A 457 -22.74 7.64 11.66
CA VAL A 457 -23.36 8.16 10.42
C VAL A 457 -24.54 9.06 10.81
N GLU A 458 -24.42 10.35 10.51
CA GLU A 458 -25.52 11.33 10.73
C GLU A 458 -26.59 11.27 9.63
N GLY A 459 -26.26 10.74 8.46
CA GLY A 459 -27.18 10.60 7.34
C GLY A 459 -26.48 10.62 5.99
N ARG A 460 -27.24 10.73 4.91
CA ARG A 460 -26.78 10.64 3.54
C ARG A 460 -27.41 11.71 2.64
N TYR A 461 -26.61 12.31 1.76
CA TYR A 461 -27.09 13.09 0.64
C TYR A 461 -27.18 12.22 -0.61
N GLY A 462 -28.38 12.16 -1.20
CA GLY A 462 -28.68 11.46 -2.44
C GLY A 462 -29.76 12.21 -3.21
N HIS A 463 -30.32 11.63 -4.26
CA HIS A 463 -31.31 12.29 -5.14
C HIS A 463 -32.59 12.77 -4.42
N LEU A 464 -32.88 12.27 -3.22
CA LEU A 464 -34.09 12.67 -2.46
C LEU A 464 -33.93 14.00 -1.73
N ASN A 465 -32.70 14.39 -1.39
CA ASN A 465 -32.42 15.60 -0.60
C ASN A 465 -31.28 16.46 -1.18
N SER A 466 -30.83 16.15 -2.38
CA SER A 466 -29.78 16.86 -3.10
C SER A 466 -29.99 16.80 -4.61
N PRO A 467 -29.31 17.64 -5.39
CA PRO A 467 -29.32 17.60 -6.86
C PRO A 467 -28.44 16.47 -7.44
N ILE A 468 -27.97 15.54 -6.64
CA ILE A 468 -27.19 14.38 -7.13
C ILE A 468 -28.02 13.61 -8.14
N THR A 469 -27.41 13.27 -9.27
CA THR A 469 -28.12 12.61 -10.37
C THR A 469 -28.37 11.15 -10.05
N PHE A 470 -29.64 10.74 -10.12
CA PHE A 470 -30.06 9.36 -9.97
C PHE A 470 -30.16 8.71 -11.35
N ILE A 471 -29.35 7.69 -11.59
CA ILE A 471 -29.32 6.95 -12.85
C ILE A 471 -29.04 5.49 -12.58
N ASP A 472 -29.77 4.59 -13.25
CA ASP A 472 -29.62 3.13 -13.09
C ASP A 472 -29.67 2.67 -11.62
N ASN A 473 -30.59 3.24 -10.83
CA ASN A 473 -30.74 3.01 -9.39
C ASN A 473 -29.52 3.41 -8.53
N ARG A 474 -28.74 4.43 -8.95
CA ARG A 474 -27.53 4.89 -8.29
C ARG A 474 -27.54 6.42 -8.12
N ASP A 475 -27.02 6.89 -6.99
CA ASP A 475 -26.71 8.28 -6.72
C ASP A 475 -25.23 8.54 -7.07
N VAL A 476 -24.95 8.97 -8.30
CA VAL A 476 -23.58 8.99 -8.85
C VAL A 476 -22.83 10.26 -8.48
N VAL A 477 -21.76 10.10 -7.71
CA VAL A 477 -20.85 11.17 -7.29
C VAL A 477 -19.42 10.83 -7.72
N TYR A 478 -18.69 11.81 -8.21
CA TYR A 478 -17.29 11.66 -8.61
C TYR A 478 -16.30 12.24 -7.59
N TYR A 479 -16.72 13.26 -6.84
CA TYR A 479 -15.86 13.92 -5.85
C TYR A 479 -16.68 14.77 -4.88
N CYS A 480 -16.21 14.91 -3.64
CA CYS A 480 -16.63 15.96 -2.73
C CYS A 480 -15.42 16.59 -2.03
N GLY A 481 -15.51 17.88 -1.72
CA GLY A 481 -14.51 18.62 -0.96
C GLY A 481 -15.14 19.80 -0.24
N CYS A 482 -14.65 20.16 0.95
CA CYS A 482 -15.03 21.41 1.62
C CYS A 482 -14.02 22.50 1.30
N ASP A 483 -14.53 23.70 1.01
CA ASP A 483 -13.69 24.89 0.97
C ASP A 483 -13.38 25.40 2.39
N SER A 484 -12.56 26.44 2.51
CA SER A 484 -12.15 27.01 3.81
C SER A 484 -13.30 27.61 4.60
N GLU A 485 -14.40 27.97 3.96
CA GLU A 485 -15.61 28.51 4.59
C GLU A 485 -16.53 27.41 5.11
N GLY A 486 -16.32 26.16 4.64
CA GLY A 486 -17.12 24.99 5.00
C GLY A 486 -18.27 24.70 4.05
N ASN A 487 -18.29 25.31 2.87
CA ASN A 487 -19.23 24.92 1.82
C ASN A 487 -18.81 23.54 1.29
N LEU A 488 -19.77 22.64 1.11
CA LEU A 488 -19.55 21.33 0.54
C LEU A 488 -19.72 21.36 -0.98
N TRP A 489 -18.63 21.17 -1.69
CA TRP A 489 -18.58 21.10 -3.13
C TRP A 489 -18.66 19.64 -3.58
N VAL A 490 -19.51 19.38 -4.57
CA VAL A 490 -19.78 18.04 -5.08
C VAL A 490 -19.70 18.03 -6.58
N VAL A 491 -18.92 17.09 -7.13
CA VAL A 491 -18.94 16.78 -8.55
C VAL A 491 -19.81 15.55 -8.77
N LYS A 492 -20.83 15.70 -9.58
CA LYS A 492 -21.82 14.68 -9.88
C LYS A 492 -21.83 14.31 -11.37
N TYR A 493 -22.45 13.20 -11.69
CA TYR A 493 -22.80 12.91 -13.09
C TYR A 493 -23.75 13.97 -13.65
N THR A 494 -23.50 14.43 -14.86
CA THR A 494 -24.41 15.26 -15.63
C THR A 494 -24.38 14.85 -17.10
N ASP A 495 -25.47 15.12 -17.81
CA ASP A 495 -25.51 14.93 -19.24
C ASP A 495 -25.11 16.22 -20.00
N SER A 496 -24.94 16.11 -21.30
CA SER A 496 -24.61 17.24 -22.19
C SER A 496 -25.75 18.26 -22.37
N LYS A 497 -26.95 17.99 -21.84
CA LYS A 497 -28.09 18.90 -21.96
C LYS A 497 -28.15 19.91 -20.82
N THR A 498 -27.87 19.44 -19.61
CA THR A 498 -27.90 20.25 -18.37
C THR A 498 -26.58 20.95 -18.14
N CYS A 499 -25.45 20.25 -18.37
CA CYS A 499 -24.10 20.76 -18.09
C CYS A 499 -23.95 21.36 -16.67
N GLU A 500 -24.51 20.67 -15.69
CA GLU A 500 -24.46 21.04 -14.26
C GLU A 500 -23.67 20.00 -13.47
N PRO A 501 -22.35 19.89 -13.69
CA PRO A 501 -21.53 18.86 -13.04
C PRO A 501 -21.23 19.17 -11.57
N LEU A 502 -21.46 20.41 -11.13
CA LEU A 502 -21.15 20.88 -9.78
C LEU A 502 -22.42 21.19 -8.99
N CYS A 503 -22.37 20.86 -7.71
CA CYS A 503 -23.33 21.29 -6.71
C CYS A 503 -22.60 21.78 -5.48
N ILE A 504 -23.10 22.85 -4.87
CA ILE A 504 -22.51 23.43 -3.67
C ILE A 504 -23.59 23.51 -2.59
N LEU A 505 -23.33 22.89 -1.44
CA LEU A 505 -24.13 23.04 -0.24
C LEU A 505 -23.49 24.11 0.65
N PRO A 506 -24.15 25.21 0.95
CA PRO A 506 -23.60 26.27 1.79
C PRO A 506 -23.23 25.79 3.20
N ALA A 507 -22.23 26.39 3.80
CA ALA A 507 -21.65 25.99 5.08
C ALA A 507 -22.68 25.96 6.24
N ASP A 508 -23.64 26.83 6.25
CA ASP A 508 -24.75 26.85 7.23
C ASP A 508 -25.64 25.61 7.11
N LYS A 509 -25.84 25.10 5.88
CA LYS A 509 -26.61 23.88 5.58
C LYS A 509 -25.79 22.62 5.73
N ALA A 510 -24.52 22.66 5.39
CA ALA A 510 -23.61 21.52 5.56
C ALA A 510 -23.45 21.08 7.05
N LYS A 511 -23.68 21.99 7.98
CA LYS A 511 -23.72 21.73 9.44
C LYS A 511 -24.95 20.95 9.89
N LEU A 512 -26.06 21.06 9.17
CA LEU A 512 -27.33 20.41 9.54
C LEU A 512 -27.26 18.89 9.25
N PRO A 513 -28.07 18.09 9.98
CA PRO A 513 -28.30 16.70 9.59
C PRO A 513 -28.85 16.60 8.17
N PRO A 514 -28.47 15.61 7.36
CA PRO A 514 -28.88 15.49 5.96
C PRO A 514 -30.41 15.43 5.75
N GLU A 515 -31.17 14.90 6.71
CA GLU A 515 -32.64 14.88 6.65
C GLU A 515 -33.29 16.26 6.75
N GLN A 516 -32.55 17.28 7.22
CA GLN A 516 -33.02 18.66 7.29
C GLN A 516 -32.62 19.50 6.07
N VAL A 517 -31.96 18.89 5.10
CA VAL A 517 -31.50 19.51 3.87
C VAL A 517 -32.32 19.00 2.70
N THR A 518 -32.70 19.91 1.82
CA THR A 518 -33.46 19.61 0.60
C THR A 518 -32.68 19.99 -0.64
N ALA A 519 -33.09 19.50 -1.82
CA ALA A 519 -32.45 19.86 -3.09
C ALA A 519 -32.44 21.39 -3.36
N ALA A 520 -33.39 22.14 -2.80
CA ALA A 520 -33.48 23.62 -2.93
C ALA A 520 -32.39 24.35 -2.11
N ASP A 521 -31.76 23.70 -1.13
CA ASP A 521 -30.69 24.31 -0.33
C ASP A 521 -29.36 24.29 -1.05
N TRP A 522 -29.26 23.52 -2.12
CA TRP A 522 -28.06 23.38 -2.95
C TRP A 522 -28.07 24.39 -4.09
N PHE A 523 -26.88 24.65 -4.55
CA PHE A 523 -26.61 25.56 -5.60
C PHE A 523 -25.83 24.86 -6.74
N CYS A 524 -26.38 24.93 -7.97
CA CYS A 524 -25.82 24.20 -9.11
C CYS A 524 -25.56 25.17 -10.26
N PRO A 525 -24.30 25.58 -10.50
CA PRO A 525 -23.96 26.41 -11.63
C PRO A 525 -24.07 25.63 -12.94
N SER A 526 -24.58 26.30 -13.99
CA SER A 526 -24.63 25.74 -15.34
C SER A 526 -23.46 26.22 -16.16
N PHE A 527 -22.71 25.25 -16.73
CA PHE A 527 -21.60 25.53 -17.65
C PHE A 527 -21.97 25.24 -19.12
N LYS A 528 -23.23 25.36 -19.45
CA LYS A 528 -23.78 25.03 -20.77
C LYS A 528 -23.10 25.78 -21.92
N GLU A 529 -22.74 27.05 -21.72
CA GLU A 529 -22.04 27.86 -22.72
C GLU A 529 -20.66 27.30 -23.11
N SER A 530 -19.96 26.68 -22.14
CA SER A 530 -18.67 26.04 -22.39
C SER A 530 -18.77 24.60 -22.89
N GLY A 531 -19.92 23.94 -22.66
CA GLY A 531 -20.08 22.51 -22.87
C GLY A 531 -19.32 21.64 -21.88
N TYR A 532 -18.95 22.21 -20.73
CA TYR A 532 -18.26 21.42 -19.67
C TYR A 532 -19.25 20.49 -18.98
N THR A 533 -19.00 19.19 -19.07
CA THR A 533 -19.86 18.14 -18.50
C THR A 533 -19.18 17.41 -17.32
N GLY A 534 -18.11 17.98 -16.77
CA GLY A 534 -17.30 17.25 -15.78
C GLY A 534 -16.48 16.12 -16.40
N GLY A 535 -16.16 15.10 -15.65
CA GLY A 535 -15.35 13.94 -16.06
C GLY A 535 -15.31 12.89 -14.96
N GLN A 536 -14.58 11.82 -15.17
CA GLN A 536 -14.25 10.81 -14.14
C GLN A 536 -12.88 11.14 -13.54
N ASP A 537 -12.57 10.55 -12.37
CA ASP A 537 -11.32 10.77 -11.63
C ASP A 537 -11.00 12.28 -11.53
N ILE A 538 -11.86 12.98 -10.84
CA ILE A 538 -11.80 14.45 -10.70
C ILE A 538 -11.07 14.81 -9.42
N ARG A 539 -10.30 15.89 -9.48
CA ARG A 539 -9.80 16.59 -8.30
C ARG A 539 -10.24 18.04 -8.31
N ILE A 540 -10.62 18.54 -7.14
CA ILE A 540 -10.88 19.97 -6.91
C ILE A 540 -9.72 20.51 -6.08
N LEU A 541 -9.07 21.55 -6.59
CA LEU A 541 -8.09 22.35 -5.87
C LEU A 541 -8.73 23.67 -5.46
N PHE A 542 -8.85 23.91 -4.16
CA PHE A 542 -9.18 25.21 -3.59
C PHE A 542 -7.88 25.97 -3.38
N CYS A 543 -7.62 26.98 -4.20
CA CYS A 543 -6.40 27.77 -4.11
C CYS A 543 -6.40 28.65 -2.86
N LYS A 544 -5.35 28.48 -2.02
CA LYS A 544 -5.20 29.22 -0.75
C LYS A 544 -4.72 30.66 -0.96
N LYS A 545 -3.99 30.93 -2.04
CA LYS A 545 -3.40 32.23 -2.38
C LYS A 545 -4.27 33.08 -3.30
N SER A 546 -5.25 32.47 -3.95
CA SER A 546 -6.19 33.13 -4.85
C SER A 546 -7.60 32.60 -4.58
N SER A 547 -8.63 33.31 -5.00
CA SER A 547 -10.02 32.84 -4.89
C SER A 547 -10.37 31.86 -6.03
N LEU A 548 -9.40 31.09 -6.51
CA LEU A 548 -9.61 30.16 -7.60
C LEU A 548 -9.99 28.78 -7.09
N VAL A 549 -10.91 28.16 -7.79
CA VAL A 549 -11.22 26.74 -7.72
C VAL A 549 -10.82 26.11 -9.04
N VAL A 550 -9.90 25.15 -9.01
CA VAL A 550 -9.43 24.45 -10.21
C VAL A 550 -9.93 23.01 -10.16
N ILE A 551 -10.63 22.61 -11.21
CA ILE A 551 -11.22 21.27 -11.32
C ILE A 551 -10.58 20.58 -12.50
N GLY A 552 -9.76 19.59 -12.23
CA GLY A 552 -9.09 18.76 -13.23
C GLY A 552 -9.69 17.38 -13.34
N SER A 553 -9.48 16.73 -14.46
CA SER A 553 -9.99 15.39 -14.72
C SER A 553 -9.03 14.53 -15.54
N ASN A 554 -9.15 13.21 -15.41
CA ASN A 554 -8.33 12.26 -16.17
C ASN A 554 -8.52 12.31 -17.67
N ASN A 555 -9.62 12.89 -18.17
CA ASN A 555 -9.83 13.10 -19.59
C ASN A 555 -9.21 14.42 -20.13
N GLY A 556 -8.38 15.05 -19.30
CA GLY A 556 -7.61 16.25 -19.65
C GLY A 556 -8.41 17.54 -19.72
N ARG A 557 -9.62 17.58 -19.19
CA ARG A 557 -10.47 18.79 -19.13
C ARG A 557 -10.24 19.52 -17.82
N VAL A 558 -10.04 20.83 -17.89
CA VAL A 558 -9.83 21.69 -16.72
C VAL A 558 -10.81 22.83 -16.74
N LEU A 559 -11.55 23.00 -15.64
CA LEU A 559 -12.35 24.19 -15.38
C LEU A 559 -11.64 25.01 -14.29
N VAL A 560 -11.42 26.27 -14.55
CA VAL A 560 -10.94 27.22 -13.53
C VAL A 560 -12.03 28.23 -13.26
N TRP A 561 -12.35 28.42 -12.01
CA TRP A 561 -13.39 29.28 -11.55
C TRP A 561 -12.86 30.26 -10.49
N ASN A 562 -13.03 31.54 -10.72
CA ASN A 562 -12.76 32.57 -9.75
C ASN A 562 -14.10 33.03 -9.13
N THR A 563 -14.35 32.56 -7.92
CA THR A 563 -15.57 32.84 -7.15
C THR A 563 -15.57 34.25 -6.57
N ARG A 564 -14.48 34.99 -6.71
CA ARG A 564 -14.26 36.32 -6.10
C ARG A 564 -14.61 36.41 -4.59
N GLY A 565 -14.56 35.23 -3.92
CA GLY A 565 -14.88 35.09 -2.50
C GLY A 565 -16.36 34.94 -2.20
N THR A 566 -17.23 34.76 -3.21
CA THR A 566 -18.64 34.44 -3.06
C THR A 566 -18.98 33.11 -3.70
N THR A 567 -19.79 32.28 -3.02
CA THR A 567 -20.16 30.95 -3.53
C THR A 567 -21.63 30.88 -3.95
N LYS A 568 -22.40 31.97 -3.76
CA LYS A 568 -23.84 32.01 -4.05
C LYS A 568 -24.20 33.08 -5.09
N ASP A 569 -23.28 33.96 -5.43
CA ASP A 569 -23.47 35.02 -6.43
C ASP A 569 -22.55 34.80 -7.62
N PHE A 570 -23.12 34.35 -8.73
CA PHE A 570 -22.37 34.13 -9.98
C PHE A 570 -22.34 35.36 -10.89
N SER A 571 -23.00 36.41 -10.50
CA SER A 571 -23.11 37.62 -11.37
C SER A 571 -21.76 38.31 -11.56
N ASP A 572 -20.85 38.15 -10.60
CA ASP A 572 -19.49 38.71 -10.63
C ASP A 572 -18.38 37.67 -10.88
N ASP A 573 -18.73 36.39 -10.92
CA ASP A 573 -17.79 35.31 -11.11
C ASP A 573 -17.09 35.31 -12.49
N GLN A 574 -15.88 34.82 -12.52
CA GLN A 574 -15.17 34.56 -13.77
C GLN A 574 -14.79 33.07 -13.82
N TRP A 575 -15.05 32.48 -14.95
CA TRP A 575 -14.63 31.10 -15.18
C TRP A 575 -14.08 30.92 -16.60
N ILE A 576 -13.17 29.95 -16.75
CA ILE A 576 -12.61 29.54 -18.03
C ILE A 576 -12.55 28.02 -18.12
N TYR A 577 -13.01 27.50 -19.23
CA TYR A 577 -12.83 26.10 -19.59
C TYR A 577 -11.65 25.99 -20.52
N LEU A 578 -10.55 25.38 -19.99
CA LEU A 578 -9.29 25.26 -20.74
C LEU A 578 -9.33 24.15 -21.80
N GLY A 579 -10.40 23.33 -21.82
CA GLY A 579 -10.50 22.23 -22.77
C GLY A 579 -9.37 21.24 -22.63
N SER A 580 -9.03 20.58 -23.75
CA SER A 580 -7.93 19.60 -23.77
C SER A 580 -6.59 20.18 -24.21
N LYS A 581 -6.54 21.36 -24.81
CA LYS A 581 -5.32 21.97 -25.34
C LYS A 581 -4.67 22.94 -24.35
N MET A 582 -3.35 22.94 -24.31
CA MET A 582 -2.50 23.91 -23.63
C MET A 582 -1.46 24.45 -24.62
N THR A 583 -1.27 25.78 -24.65
CA THR A 583 -0.18 26.39 -25.39
C THR A 583 0.99 26.65 -24.46
N ASP A 584 2.18 26.17 -24.81
CA ASP A 584 3.38 26.36 -23.99
C ASP A 584 4.11 27.67 -24.33
N GLN A 585 5.17 27.96 -23.56
CA GLN A 585 6.04 29.14 -23.74
C GLN A 585 6.79 29.16 -25.08
N ASP A 586 6.91 28.04 -25.74
CA ASP A 586 7.58 27.91 -27.04
C ASP A 586 6.58 28.02 -28.22
N GLY A 587 5.28 28.22 -27.90
CA GLY A 587 4.20 28.33 -28.86
C GLY A 587 3.66 26.97 -29.34
N ASN A 588 4.05 25.87 -28.72
CA ASN A 588 3.53 24.55 -29.07
C ASN A 588 2.13 24.36 -28.49
N GLU A 589 1.18 23.89 -29.31
CA GLU A 589 -0.10 23.40 -28.84
C GLU A 589 0.00 21.93 -28.44
N ILE A 590 -0.16 21.64 -27.18
CA ILE A 590 -0.08 20.29 -26.61
C ILE A 590 -1.49 19.91 -26.10
N THR A 591 -1.85 18.64 -26.25
CA THR A 591 -3.11 18.09 -25.74
C THR A 591 -2.81 17.07 -24.63
N PRO A 592 -2.49 17.51 -23.42
CA PRO A 592 -2.19 16.61 -22.32
C PRO A 592 -3.44 15.79 -21.97
N ARG A 593 -3.24 14.45 -21.87
CA ARG A 593 -4.36 13.52 -21.72
C ARG A 593 -4.94 13.49 -20.32
N GLN A 594 -4.12 13.71 -19.31
CA GLN A 594 -4.50 13.66 -17.90
C GLN A 594 -4.15 15.00 -17.25
N LYS A 595 -5.02 15.54 -16.41
CA LYS A 595 -4.83 16.80 -15.69
C LYS A 595 -5.55 16.79 -14.33
N ASP A 596 -5.51 15.69 -13.63
CA ASP A 596 -6.04 15.53 -12.27
C ASP A 596 -4.96 15.67 -11.20
N ALA A 597 -3.68 15.54 -11.56
CA ALA A 597 -2.55 15.87 -10.70
C ALA A 597 -2.37 17.39 -10.65
N ILE A 598 -3.07 18.07 -9.75
CA ILE A 598 -3.10 19.53 -9.64
C ILE A 598 -2.71 19.96 -8.24
N VAL A 599 -1.81 20.95 -8.14
CA VAL A 599 -1.43 21.56 -6.86
C VAL A 599 -1.14 23.04 -7.01
N GLU A 600 -1.48 23.84 -5.99
CA GLU A 600 -0.98 25.19 -5.80
C GLU A 600 0.29 25.14 -4.96
N ASP A 601 1.36 25.75 -5.43
CA ASP A 601 2.60 25.84 -4.67
C ASP A 601 2.59 27.02 -3.66
N LEU A 602 3.64 27.12 -2.85
CA LEU A 602 3.72 28.13 -1.80
C LEU A 602 3.76 29.57 -2.34
N ASP A 603 4.12 29.77 -3.61
CA ASP A 603 4.11 31.07 -4.30
C ASP A 603 2.77 31.37 -4.99
N GLY A 604 1.84 30.40 -5.00
CA GLY A 604 0.53 30.51 -5.62
C GLY A 604 0.51 30.10 -7.10
N THR A 605 1.60 29.54 -7.62
CA THR A 605 1.64 28.97 -8.98
C THR A 605 0.90 27.64 -9.00
N ILE A 606 0.06 27.43 -10.02
CA ILE A 606 -0.68 26.19 -10.21
C ILE A 606 0.14 25.24 -11.10
N TRP A 607 0.35 24.02 -10.63
CA TRP A 607 1.09 22.98 -11.30
C TRP A 607 0.16 21.86 -11.73
N PHE A 608 0.42 21.32 -12.92
CA PHE A 608 -0.31 20.20 -13.53
C PHE A 608 0.66 19.08 -13.89
N GLY A 609 0.41 17.89 -13.38
CA GLY A 609 1.00 16.64 -13.84
C GLY A 609 0.17 16.04 -14.96
N THR A 610 0.83 15.57 -16.01
CA THR A 610 0.17 15.01 -17.19
C THR A 610 0.95 13.82 -17.76
N TYR A 611 0.43 13.16 -18.79
CA TYR A 611 1.16 12.16 -19.57
C TYR A 611 2.30 12.75 -20.41
N GLU A 612 2.23 14.03 -20.68
CA GLU A 612 3.17 14.77 -21.51
C GLU A 612 4.12 15.65 -20.69
N GLY A 613 4.27 15.30 -19.39
CA GLY A 613 5.15 16.00 -18.45
C GLY A 613 4.44 17.00 -17.56
N VAL A 614 5.15 18.02 -17.13
CA VAL A 614 4.73 18.96 -16.09
C VAL A 614 4.52 20.36 -16.64
N PHE A 615 3.37 20.93 -16.35
CA PHE A 615 3.00 22.31 -16.71
C PHE A 615 2.75 23.15 -15.49
N SER A 616 3.02 24.44 -15.58
CA SER A 616 2.67 25.40 -14.53
C SER A 616 2.15 26.72 -15.11
N ILE A 617 1.34 27.43 -14.31
CA ILE A 617 0.81 28.75 -14.69
C ILE A 617 0.53 29.60 -13.46
N ALA A 618 0.87 30.88 -13.51
CA ALA A 618 0.48 31.83 -12.50
C ALA A 618 -1.02 32.15 -12.62
N PRO A 619 -1.79 32.24 -11.49
CA PRO A 619 -3.22 32.55 -11.50
C PRO A 619 -3.61 33.79 -12.35
N SER A 620 -2.78 34.82 -12.32
CA SER A 620 -3.01 36.05 -13.09
C SER A 620 -3.02 35.89 -14.61
N ARG A 621 -2.42 34.79 -15.12
CA ARG A 621 -2.35 34.50 -16.55
C ARG A 621 -3.51 33.62 -17.06
N LEU A 622 -4.23 32.95 -16.16
CA LEU A 622 -5.28 31.99 -16.52
C LEU A 622 -6.44 32.63 -17.28
N PHE A 623 -6.84 33.85 -16.92
CA PHE A 623 -7.95 34.56 -17.54
C PHE A 623 -7.53 35.52 -18.67
N SER A 624 -6.32 35.33 -19.21
CA SER A 624 -5.91 36.03 -20.43
C SER A 624 -6.62 35.44 -21.68
N ASN A 625 -6.70 36.20 -22.76
CA ASN A 625 -7.35 35.74 -24.01
C ASN A 625 -6.70 34.47 -24.60
N SER A 626 -5.45 34.21 -24.25
CA SER A 626 -4.70 33.02 -24.67
C SER A 626 -3.73 32.63 -23.54
N PRO A 627 -4.15 31.78 -22.58
CA PRO A 627 -3.29 31.37 -21.48
C PRO A 627 -2.08 30.62 -22.00
N VAL A 628 -0.87 31.06 -21.63
CA VAL A 628 0.39 30.40 -21.95
C VAL A 628 0.94 29.73 -20.71
N PHE A 629 1.08 28.42 -20.78
CA PHE A 629 1.61 27.58 -19.71
C PHE A 629 3.14 27.49 -19.80
N THR A 630 3.79 27.37 -18.69
CA THR A 630 5.18 26.95 -18.64
C THR A 630 5.25 25.42 -18.69
N HIS A 631 5.69 24.85 -19.80
CA HIS A 631 6.09 23.45 -19.88
C HIS A 631 7.48 23.34 -19.27
N VAL A 632 7.57 22.74 -18.08
CA VAL A 632 8.77 22.80 -17.23
C VAL A 632 9.94 22.09 -17.89
N LYS A 633 11.12 22.74 -17.87
CA LYS A 633 12.34 22.23 -18.50
C LYS A 633 13.46 22.05 -17.48
N VAL A 634 14.23 20.99 -17.63
CA VAL A 634 15.43 20.70 -16.85
C VAL A 634 16.66 20.80 -17.75
N PRO A 635 17.64 21.65 -17.44
CA PRO A 635 18.88 21.76 -18.20
C PRO A 635 19.64 20.43 -18.24
N ARG A 636 20.23 20.11 -19.38
CA ARG A 636 21.17 18.98 -19.52
C ARG A 636 22.52 19.40 -18.92
N ASN A 637 22.97 18.67 -17.94
CA ASN A 637 24.29 18.91 -17.33
C ASN A 637 25.42 18.24 -18.12
N ASP A 638 25.33 18.25 -19.45
CA ASP A 638 26.28 17.61 -20.39
C ASP A 638 27.24 18.60 -21.09
N GLY A 639 27.26 19.86 -20.62
CA GLY A 639 28.06 20.92 -21.24
C GLY A 639 27.41 21.59 -22.45
N THR A 640 26.22 21.13 -22.86
CA THR A 640 25.38 21.81 -23.85
C THR A 640 24.46 22.83 -23.14
N ASN A 641 23.95 23.80 -23.89
CA ASN A 641 22.98 24.76 -23.39
C ASN A 641 21.55 24.31 -23.67
N LEU A 642 21.32 22.97 -23.69
CA LEU A 642 20.04 22.32 -23.97
C LEU A 642 19.30 21.97 -22.68
N ALA A 643 17.99 21.89 -22.77
CA ALA A 643 17.11 21.46 -21.69
C ALA A 643 16.04 20.52 -22.24
N ASP A 644 15.68 19.51 -21.43
CA ASP A 644 14.59 18.57 -21.73
C ASP A 644 13.34 18.96 -20.95
N TYR A 645 12.17 18.68 -21.50
CA TYR A 645 10.94 18.83 -20.74
C TYR A 645 10.88 17.81 -19.59
N LEU A 646 10.56 18.27 -18.41
CA LEU A 646 10.50 17.46 -17.21
C LEU A 646 9.43 16.38 -17.36
N LEU A 647 9.85 15.10 -17.26
CA LEU A 647 8.96 13.93 -17.32
C LEU A 647 8.07 13.87 -18.58
N ALA A 648 8.54 14.37 -19.73
CA ALA A 648 7.77 14.43 -20.97
C ALA A 648 7.33 13.08 -21.55
N THR A 649 7.94 11.98 -21.11
CA THR A 649 7.64 10.60 -21.56
C THR A 649 7.06 9.73 -20.45
N ASP A 650 6.74 10.31 -19.29
CA ASP A 650 6.17 9.61 -18.16
C ASP A 650 4.89 10.28 -17.68
N ASN A 651 3.98 9.47 -17.15
CA ASN A 651 2.73 9.97 -16.60
C ASN A 651 2.92 10.42 -15.15
N VAL A 652 2.76 11.70 -14.89
CA VAL A 652 2.73 12.28 -13.55
C VAL A 652 1.30 12.23 -13.01
N VAL A 653 1.04 11.30 -12.09
CA VAL A 653 -0.30 11.01 -11.57
C VAL A 653 -0.65 11.78 -10.31
N ASP A 654 0.36 12.28 -9.59
CA ASP A 654 0.14 13.10 -8.40
C ASP A 654 1.32 14.03 -8.13
N ILE A 655 1.04 15.20 -7.55
CA ILE A 655 2.05 16.19 -7.16
C ILE A 655 1.74 16.70 -5.77
N SER A 656 2.76 16.76 -4.91
CA SER A 656 2.67 17.36 -3.58
C SER A 656 3.81 18.36 -3.36
N VAL A 657 3.54 19.40 -2.59
CA VAL A 657 4.49 20.50 -2.32
C VAL A 657 4.96 20.43 -0.88
N ASP A 658 6.27 20.35 -0.68
CA ASP A 658 6.85 20.34 0.67
C ASP A 658 7.05 21.76 1.25
N ALA A 659 7.56 21.82 2.47
CA ALA A 659 7.75 23.07 3.19
C ALA A 659 8.77 24.03 2.54
N SER A 660 9.66 23.53 1.70
CA SER A 660 10.63 24.33 0.93
C SER A 660 10.18 24.62 -0.50
N ASN A 661 8.87 24.48 -0.78
CA ASN A 661 8.29 24.70 -2.11
C ASN A 661 8.82 23.76 -3.19
N ARG A 662 9.49 22.64 -2.83
CA ARG A 662 9.89 21.61 -3.77
C ARG A 662 8.66 20.80 -4.17
N LYS A 663 8.64 20.27 -5.39
CA LYS A 663 7.55 19.46 -5.91
C LYS A 663 7.96 17.99 -5.86
N TRP A 664 7.17 17.21 -5.15
CA TRP A 664 7.27 15.76 -5.12
C TRP A 664 6.24 15.19 -6.09
N MET A 665 6.68 14.36 -7.02
CA MET A 665 5.89 13.88 -8.14
C MET A 665 5.87 12.36 -8.14
N ALA A 666 4.67 11.81 -8.20
CA ALA A 666 4.42 10.38 -8.39
C ALA A 666 4.28 10.08 -9.89
N THR A 667 4.98 9.05 -10.37
CA THR A 667 4.94 8.64 -11.78
C THR A 667 4.51 7.18 -11.94
N THR A 668 4.08 6.82 -13.15
CA THR A 668 3.65 5.43 -13.43
C THR A 668 4.78 4.50 -13.86
N THR A 669 5.96 5.01 -14.22
CA THR A 669 7.04 4.17 -14.76
C THR A 669 8.43 4.47 -14.22
N SER A 670 8.63 5.60 -13.55
CA SER A 670 9.96 6.08 -13.14
C SER A 670 10.06 6.43 -11.64
N GLY A 671 9.12 5.94 -10.83
CA GLY A 671 9.12 6.11 -9.39
C GLY A 671 8.72 7.50 -8.92
N VAL A 672 9.46 8.05 -7.94
CA VAL A 672 9.18 9.33 -7.29
C VAL A 672 10.27 10.33 -7.60
N TYR A 673 9.87 11.53 -8.03
CA TYR A 673 10.78 12.66 -8.25
C TYR A 673 10.57 13.76 -7.21
N CYS A 674 11.68 14.35 -6.76
CA CYS A 674 11.71 15.63 -6.05
C CYS A 674 12.45 16.65 -6.91
N VAL A 675 11.79 17.76 -7.22
CA VAL A 675 12.37 18.85 -8.03
C VAL A 675 12.42 20.16 -7.25
N SER A 676 13.29 21.05 -7.71
CA SER A 676 13.46 22.41 -7.16
C SER A 676 12.14 23.19 -7.15
N PRO A 677 12.03 24.29 -6.39
CA PRO A 677 10.86 25.15 -6.37
C PRO A 677 10.41 25.65 -7.78
N SER A 678 11.35 25.92 -8.65
CA SER A 678 11.09 26.29 -10.06
C SER A 678 10.87 25.09 -11.00
N GLY A 679 11.20 23.86 -10.57
CA GLY A 679 11.15 22.65 -11.36
C GLY A 679 12.32 22.43 -12.31
N ASP A 680 13.27 23.36 -12.33
CA ASP A 680 14.41 23.36 -13.27
C ASP A 680 15.56 22.42 -12.86
N LYS A 681 15.46 21.76 -11.69
CA LYS A 681 16.47 20.84 -11.19
C LYS A 681 15.81 19.63 -10.53
N ILE A 682 16.23 18.43 -10.93
CA ILE A 682 15.92 17.21 -10.21
C ILE A 682 16.85 17.13 -8.98
N ILE A 683 16.25 17.09 -7.79
CA ILE A 683 16.94 16.98 -6.50
C ILE A 683 17.11 15.53 -6.12
N GLN A 684 16.07 14.72 -6.27
CA GLN A 684 16.06 13.28 -5.98
C GLN A 684 15.15 12.56 -6.97
N ASN A 685 15.51 11.30 -7.24
CA ASN A 685 14.65 10.33 -7.93
C ASN A 685 14.78 9.00 -7.18
N PHE A 686 13.66 8.48 -6.69
CA PHE A 686 13.56 7.18 -6.05
C PHE A 686 12.89 6.19 -6.97
N THR A 687 13.56 5.06 -7.19
CA THR A 687 13.08 3.91 -7.95
C THR A 687 13.18 2.64 -7.12
N ALA A 688 12.59 1.55 -7.59
CA ALA A 688 12.74 0.24 -6.97
C ALA A 688 14.21 -0.23 -6.89
N ASP A 689 15.05 0.21 -7.83
CA ASP A 689 16.48 -0.15 -7.87
C ASP A 689 17.32 0.59 -6.82
N ASN A 690 16.92 1.79 -6.39
CA ASN A 690 17.75 2.66 -5.53
C ASN A 690 17.09 3.02 -4.19
N SER A 691 15.91 2.49 -3.91
CA SER A 691 15.14 2.79 -2.70
C SER A 691 14.29 1.60 -2.27
N PRO A 692 13.64 1.64 -1.09
CA PRO A 692 12.70 0.62 -0.64
C PRO A 692 11.36 0.54 -1.39
N LEU A 693 11.19 1.27 -2.48
CA LEU A 693 9.98 1.17 -3.30
C LEU A 693 9.82 -0.25 -3.86
N PRO A 694 8.65 -0.88 -3.73
CA PRO A 694 8.43 -2.22 -4.29
C PRO A 694 8.28 -2.20 -5.82
N THR A 695 8.01 -1.05 -6.39
CA THR A 695 7.75 -0.82 -7.82
C THR A 695 7.95 0.63 -8.17
N ASP A 696 8.23 0.91 -9.44
CA ASP A 696 8.28 2.29 -9.99
C ASP A 696 6.89 2.85 -10.31
N PHE A 697 5.85 2.02 -10.20
CA PHE A 697 4.46 2.44 -10.35
C PHE A 697 3.94 3.03 -9.05
N ILE A 698 3.80 4.36 -9.00
CA ILE A 698 3.34 5.10 -7.84
C ILE A 698 1.93 5.62 -8.09
N ASN A 699 1.03 5.45 -7.13
CA ASN A 699 -0.36 5.88 -7.25
C ASN A 699 -0.59 7.32 -6.76
N CYS A 700 0.00 7.67 -5.62
CA CYS A 700 -0.21 8.96 -4.98
C CYS A 700 0.97 9.34 -4.08
N ILE A 701 1.09 10.64 -3.81
CA ILE A 701 2.15 11.20 -2.97
C ILE A 701 1.62 12.36 -2.12
N TYR A 702 2.04 12.41 -0.86
CA TYR A 702 1.74 13.52 0.04
C TYR A 702 2.96 13.94 0.83
N ALA A 703 3.31 15.21 0.73
CA ALA A 703 4.37 15.83 1.53
C ALA A 703 3.74 16.50 2.77
N ASP A 704 3.96 15.90 3.94
CA ASP A 704 3.61 16.54 5.21
C ASP A 704 4.58 17.70 5.46
N ARG A 705 4.06 18.91 5.32
CA ARG A 705 4.87 20.13 5.50
C ARG A 705 5.29 20.35 6.95
N SER A 706 4.48 19.89 7.91
CA SER A 706 4.74 20.10 9.32
C SER A 706 5.87 19.21 9.84
N GLY A 707 5.82 17.93 9.53
CA GLY A 707 6.79 16.91 9.95
C GLY A 707 7.92 16.65 8.96
N GLY A 708 7.79 17.10 7.72
CA GLY A 708 8.77 16.84 6.66
C GLY A 708 8.72 15.41 6.11
N THR A 709 7.71 14.63 6.42
CA THR A 709 7.55 13.25 5.95
C THR A 709 6.84 13.21 4.61
N ILE A 710 7.35 12.41 3.68
CA ILE A 710 6.75 12.16 2.37
C ILE A 710 6.07 10.79 2.40
N TYR A 711 4.77 10.77 2.27
CA TYR A 711 3.98 9.55 2.16
C TYR A 711 3.81 9.16 0.70
N ILE A 712 3.97 7.88 0.39
CA ILE A 712 3.99 7.34 -0.97
C ILE A 712 3.08 6.13 -1.02
N GLY A 713 2.06 6.17 -1.89
CA GLY A 713 1.11 5.09 -2.10
C GLY A 713 1.46 4.27 -3.34
N THR A 714 1.48 2.96 -3.19
CA THR A 714 1.69 1.98 -4.27
C THR A 714 0.56 0.95 -4.29
N ASP A 715 0.60 0.03 -5.25
CA ASP A 715 -0.38 -1.07 -5.34
C ASP A 715 -0.25 -2.09 -4.21
N ASN A 716 0.91 -2.17 -3.55
CA ASN A 716 1.21 -3.24 -2.59
C ASN A 716 1.36 -2.76 -1.15
N CYS A 717 1.71 -1.50 -0.96
CA CYS A 717 1.93 -0.94 0.38
C CYS A 717 1.86 0.59 0.37
N LEU A 718 1.83 1.13 1.57
CA LEU A 718 2.10 2.52 1.86
C LEU A 718 3.53 2.63 2.40
N LEU A 719 4.26 3.65 1.97
CA LEU A 719 5.58 3.99 2.49
C LEU A 719 5.61 5.41 3.02
N SER A 720 6.53 5.68 3.91
CA SER A 720 6.92 7.04 4.23
C SER A 720 8.43 7.21 4.10
N TYR A 721 8.83 8.37 3.64
CA TYR A 721 10.22 8.82 3.56
C TYR A 721 10.41 10.04 4.44
N SER A 722 11.35 9.98 5.36
CA SER A 722 11.69 11.12 6.20
C SER A 722 12.49 12.14 5.41
N GLY A 723 11.81 13.17 4.94
CA GLY A 723 12.40 14.28 4.20
C GLY A 723 13.34 15.13 5.06
N ASP A 724 13.89 16.15 4.46
CA ASP A 724 14.88 17.02 5.05
C ASP A 724 14.39 18.46 5.27
N THR A 725 13.11 18.71 5.01
CA THR A 725 12.49 20.03 5.17
C THR A 725 11.24 19.93 6.03
N SER A 726 11.04 20.92 6.89
CA SER A 726 9.83 21.06 7.70
C SER A 726 9.34 22.51 7.67
N ALA A 727 8.07 22.74 8.05
CA ALA A 727 7.54 24.08 8.16
C ALA A 727 8.37 24.94 9.16
N PRO A 728 8.56 26.22 8.89
CA PRO A 728 9.23 27.11 9.82
C PRO A 728 8.41 27.27 11.10
N ARG A 729 9.10 27.45 12.21
CA ARG A 729 8.50 27.74 13.51
C ARG A 729 8.57 29.24 13.79
N ASP A 730 7.78 29.70 14.74
CA ASP A 730 7.80 31.07 15.21
C ASP A 730 8.88 31.33 16.28
N SER A 731 9.43 30.26 16.86
CA SER A 731 10.51 30.27 17.84
C SER A 731 11.45 29.08 17.63
N PHE A 732 12.58 29.06 18.42
CA PHE A 732 13.53 27.97 18.42
C PHE A 732 13.31 26.97 19.58
N ASP A 733 12.19 27.03 20.29
CA ASP A 733 11.94 26.22 21.50
C ASP A 733 11.82 24.72 21.19
N GLU A 734 11.44 24.39 19.95
CA GLU A 734 11.30 23.01 19.47
C GLU A 734 12.46 22.56 18.59
N MET A 735 13.64 23.19 18.72
CA MET A 735 14.81 22.80 17.91
C MET A 735 15.24 21.37 18.22
N LEU A 736 15.29 20.53 17.18
CA LEU A 736 15.76 19.15 17.22
C LEU A 736 16.97 18.96 16.33
N ILE A 737 17.87 18.06 16.74
CA ILE A 737 19.10 17.74 15.99
C ILE A 737 19.22 16.22 15.89
N TYR A 738 19.23 15.70 14.67
CA TYR A 738 19.32 14.26 14.45
C TYR A 738 20.08 13.90 13.16
N PRO A 739 20.74 12.70 13.10
CA PRO A 739 20.99 11.81 14.23
C PRO A 739 21.95 12.45 15.26
N ASN A 740 21.69 12.21 16.54
CA ASN A 740 22.55 12.64 17.62
C ASN A 740 22.51 11.59 18.76
N PRO A 741 23.60 10.83 19.00
CA PRO A 741 24.93 10.95 18.39
C PRO A 741 25.01 10.49 16.94
N VAL A 742 25.95 11.06 16.20
CA VAL A 742 26.34 10.61 14.86
C VAL A 742 27.29 9.42 15.01
N ARG A 743 26.91 8.26 14.50
CA ARG A 743 27.72 7.03 14.58
C ARG A 743 28.77 6.94 13.45
N PRO A 744 29.81 6.10 13.60
CA PRO A 744 30.92 6.00 12.63
C PRO A 744 30.48 5.61 11.21
N GLU A 745 29.46 4.76 11.10
CA GLU A 745 28.91 4.27 9.83
C GLU A 745 28.02 5.29 9.10
N PHE A 746 27.55 6.33 9.78
CA PHE A 746 26.64 7.32 9.20
C PHE A 746 27.33 8.20 8.15
N ARG A 747 26.81 8.23 6.93
CA ARG A 747 27.33 9.00 5.79
C ARG A 747 26.38 10.09 5.29
N GLY A 748 25.24 10.27 5.94
CA GLY A 748 24.20 11.25 5.59
C GLY A 748 24.46 12.64 6.16
N TYR A 749 23.40 13.42 6.21
CA TYR A 749 23.39 14.78 6.78
C TYR A 749 22.83 14.77 8.19
N VAL A 750 23.41 15.57 9.08
CA VAL A 750 22.75 15.94 10.34
C VAL A 750 21.73 17.02 10.04
N THR A 751 20.48 16.77 10.41
CA THR A 751 19.37 17.72 10.24
C THR A 751 19.16 18.47 11.54
N ILE A 752 19.08 19.79 11.45
CA ILE A 752 18.65 20.69 12.52
C ILE A 752 17.28 21.20 12.09
N SER A 753 16.22 20.79 12.78
CA SER A 753 14.81 21.12 12.50
C SER A 753 14.19 21.97 13.61
N GLY A 754 12.95 22.42 13.41
CA GLY A 754 12.30 23.32 14.36
C GLY A 754 12.87 24.74 14.33
N LEU A 755 13.36 25.17 13.19
CA LEU A 755 13.95 26.50 12.97
C LEU A 755 12.90 27.49 12.43
N MET A 756 13.18 28.76 12.60
CA MET A 756 12.52 29.83 11.88
C MET A 756 13.08 29.92 10.46
N ASP A 757 12.29 30.37 9.47
CA ASP A 757 12.74 30.49 8.09
C ASP A 757 13.93 31.45 7.96
N LYS A 758 14.91 31.08 7.11
CA LYS A 758 16.10 31.86 6.81
C LYS A 758 16.99 32.20 8.03
N SER A 759 16.86 31.45 9.13
CA SER A 759 17.70 31.58 10.32
C SER A 759 19.15 31.32 9.98
N LEU A 760 20.06 32.13 10.55
CA LEU A 760 21.49 31.89 10.44
C LEU A 760 21.85 30.72 11.36
N VAL A 761 22.45 29.68 10.77
CA VAL A 761 22.98 28.52 11.50
C VAL A 761 24.49 28.54 11.44
N LYS A 762 25.13 28.45 12.60
CA LYS A 762 26.59 28.30 12.74
C LYS A 762 26.90 27.04 13.55
N ILE A 763 27.83 26.24 13.05
CA ILE A 763 28.32 25.03 13.72
C ILE A 763 29.78 25.30 14.11
N THR A 764 30.11 25.13 15.38
CA THR A 764 31.43 25.31 15.92
C THR A 764 31.92 24.05 16.60
N ASP A 765 33.21 23.88 16.70
CA ASP A 765 33.79 22.85 17.56
C ASP A 765 33.75 23.27 19.05
N SER A 766 34.29 22.43 19.94
CA SER A 766 34.33 22.69 21.38
C SER A 766 35.17 23.90 21.79
N SER A 767 36.07 24.39 20.93
CA SER A 767 36.85 25.60 21.15
C SER A 767 36.15 26.88 20.68
N GLY A 768 35.01 26.74 20.01
CA GLY A 768 34.28 27.85 19.40
C GLY A 768 34.73 28.19 17.97
N ALA A 769 35.67 27.42 17.39
CA ALA A 769 36.09 27.63 16.01
C ALA A 769 34.97 27.24 15.05
N LEU A 770 34.70 28.10 14.05
CA LEU A 770 33.63 27.89 13.05
C LEU A 770 33.98 26.69 12.15
N VAL A 771 33.10 25.73 12.11
CA VAL A 771 33.21 24.51 11.30
C VAL A 771 32.37 24.62 10.03
N ALA A 772 31.10 25.03 10.17
CA ALA A 772 30.18 25.22 9.08
C ALA A 772 29.19 26.34 9.38
N GLN A 773 28.63 26.95 8.33
CA GLN A 773 27.58 27.93 8.46
C GLN A 773 26.66 27.93 7.25
N GLY A 774 25.44 28.36 7.47
CA GLY A 774 24.44 28.52 6.41
C GLY A 774 23.18 29.17 6.92
N ARG A 775 22.11 29.12 6.12
CA ARG A 775 20.77 29.55 6.51
C ARG A 775 19.82 28.38 6.46
N SER A 776 18.82 28.38 7.33
CA SER A 776 17.74 27.42 7.24
C SER A 776 16.95 27.61 5.94
N GLU A 777 16.55 26.50 5.35
CA GLU A 777 15.56 26.43 4.30
C GLU A 777 14.24 26.03 4.96
N SER A 778 13.28 26.95 4.99
CA SER A 778 12.07 26.78 5.79
C SER A 778 12.42 26.51 7.27
N GLY A 779 11.88 25.44 7.89
CA GLY A 779 12.15 25.08 9.28
C GLY A 779 13.37 24.21 9.55
N SER A 780 14.29 24.01 8.58
CA SER A 780 15.43 23.09 8.78
C SER A 780 16.74 23.54 8.13
N TYR A 781 17.85 22.99 8.64
CA TYR A 781 19.19 23.14 8.07
C TYR A 781 19.90 21.79 8.07
N ARG A 782 20.64 21.49 7.00
CA ARG A 782 21.38 20.23 6.84
C ARG A 782 22.88 20.45 6.86
N TRP A 783 23.59 19.68 7.69
CA TRP A 783 25.03 19.68 7.77
C TRP A 783 25.60 18.34 7.31
N ASN A 784 26.45 18.34 6.31
CA ASN A 784 27.10 17.16 5.72
C ASN A 784 28.24 16.58 6.55
N LEU A 785 28.41 17.01 7.81
CA LEU A 785 29.51 16.64 8.70
C LEU A 785 30.92 17.03 8.17
N CYS A 786 30.99 17.96 7.24
CA CYS A 786 32.24 18.47 6.72
C CYS A 786 32.53 19.90 7.23
N ASN A 787 33.81 20.22 7.32
CA ASN A 787 34.26 21.58 7.56
C ASN A 787 34.25 22.42 6.26
N SER A 788 34.64 23.67 6.35
CA SER A 788 34.70 24.59 5.21
C SER A 788 35.67 24.17 4.09
N SER A 789 36.57 23.22 4.36
CA SER A 789 37.48 22.62 3.37
C SER A 789 36.91 21.34 2.76
N GLY A 790 35.67 20.96 3.07
CA GLY A 790 35.04 19.73 2.55
C GLY A 790 35.50 18.44 3.24
N MET A 791 36.34 18.51 4.27
CA MET A 791 36.79 17.32 5.00
C MET A 791 35.82 16.98 6.12
N ARG A 792 35.54 15.67 6.30
CA ARG A 792 34.73 15.18 7.41
C ARG A 792 35.36 15.56 8.75
N VAL A 793 34.50 16.02 9.65
CA VAL A 793 34.92 16.43 10.98
C VAL A 793 35.33 15.24 11.85
N PRO A 794 36.32 15.38 12.77
CA PRO A 794 36.70 14.32 13.69
C PRO A 794 35.65 14.07 14.76
N ALA A 795 35.79 12.95 15.51
CA ALA A 795 35.00 12.70 16.71
C ALA A 795 35.09 13.85 17.69
N GLY A 796 33.93 14.23 18.25
CA GLY A 796 33.87 15.35 19.19
C GLY A 796 32.49 15.89 19.41
N VAL A 797 32.38 16.90 20.25
CA VAL A 797 31.15 17.66 20.47
C VAL A 797 31.19 18.95 19.66
N TYR A 798 30.13 19.17 18.88
CA TYR A 798 29.95 20.38 18.09
C TYR A 798 28.73 21.15 18.60
N PHE A 799 28.84 22.49 18.59
CA PHE A 799 27.71 23.34 18.97
C PHE A 799 27.04 23.93 17.76
N VAL A 800 25.70 23.84 17.73
CA VAL A 800 24.87 24.48 16.74
C VAL A 800 24.30 25.74 17.34
N MET A 801 24.61 26.87 16.76
CA MET A 801 24.09 28.19 17.16
C MET A 801 23.14 28.65 16.06
N VAL A 802 21.88 28.90 16.40
CA VAL A 802 20.88 29.43 15.48
C VAL A 802 20.46 30.81 15.91
N SER A 803 20.23 31.70 14.95
CA SER A 803 19.77 33.05 15.25
C SER A 803 18.97 33.62 14.07
N GLN A 804 17.99 34.45 14.42
CA GLN A 804 17.27 35.26 13.46
C GLN A 804 17.02 36.65 14.00
N ASN A 805 17.19 37.64 13.14
CA ASN A 805 16.85 39.03 13.46
C ASN A 805 15.47 39.30 12.82
N ALA A 806 14.39 39.09 13.55
CA ALA A 806 13.06 39.48 13.14
C ALA A 806 12.68 40.79 13.83
N SER A 807 12.41 41.83 13.05
CA SER A 807 11.78 43.11 13.49
C SER A 807 12.30 43.68 14.79
N GLY A 808 13.65 43.73 15.01
CA GLY A 808 14.27 44.43 16.13
C GLY A 808 14.46 43.63 17.42
N SER A 809 14.09 42.38 17.47
CA SER A 809 14.33 41.43 18.54
C SER A 809 15.23 40.28 18.05
N ALA A 810 16.41 40.06 18.65
CA ALA A 810 17.25 38.91 18.34
C ALA A 810 16.73 37.67 19.09
N SER A 811 16.34 36.65 18.35
CA SER A 811 16.03 35.32 18.89
C SER A 811 17.16 34.36 18.53
N GLY A 812 17.49 33.44 19.43
CA GLY A 812 18.51 32.43 19.16
C GLY A 812 18.47 31.26 20.14
N ALA A 813 18.99 30.13 19.69
CA ALA A 813 19.14 28.93 20.50
C ALA A 813 20.48 28.24 20.24
N VAL A 814 20.88 27.35 21.16
CA VAL A 814 22.10 26.58 21.06
C VAL A 814 21.78 25.09 21.27
N GLY A 815 22.21 24.25 20.33
CA GLY A 815 22.17 22.81 20.41
C GLY A 815 23.56 22.17 20.42
N LYS A 816 23.59 20.85 20.63
CA LYS A 816 24.85 20.06 20.65
C LYS A 816 24.72 18.86 19.72
N ILE A 817 25.80 18.54 19.01
CA ILE A 817 25.96 17.35 18.20
C ILE A 817 27.13 16.55 18.72
N MET A 818 26.92 15.27 19.01
CA MET A 818 28.01 14.35 19.34
C MET A 818 28.37 13.54 18.09
N VAL A 819 29.59 13.65 17.61
CA VAL A 819 30.15 12.84 16.53
C VAL A 819 31.07 11.77 17.13
N ILE A 820 30.80 10.50 16.79
CA ILE A 820 31.58 9.33 17.21
C ILE A 820 32.26 8.77 15.94
N ASN A 821 33.56 8.48 16.04
CA ASN A 821 34.32 7.87 14.93
C ASN A 821 34.74 6.44 15.28
#